data_769489aa8753f435cab23b7515ebb277
#
_entry.id   769489aa8753f435cab23b7515ebb277
#
_cell.length_a   1.000
_cell.length_b   1.000
_cell.length_c   1.000
_cell.angle_alpha   90.00
_cell.angle_beta   90.00
_cell.angle_gamma   90.00
#
_symmetry.space_group_name_H-M   'P 1'
#
loop_
_entity.id
_entity.type
_entity.pdbx_description
1 polymer ?
#
loop_
_entity_poly.entity_id
_entity_poly.type
_entity_poly.pdbx_seq_one_letter_code
_entity_poly.pdbx_strand_id
1 'polypeptide(L)'
;MAPLPPAQPPRTLRRTAVRRVTAAVLAGTVLALLPQPPATALESPATDPAAVARTGFEERVLFKAAQDPGYACYRIPALVTTVRGTLLAFAEGRRHNCGDATDIDVVLKRSTDGGRTWGPLRVVDAGHGDTHGNPAPVVDRRTGRIVLATTYNKGRPDAGNCDTPCERTPHLQYSDDDGLTWSRPRDLSATLRPRGWNSWYATGPGHGIQLTRGRHRGRLIVGINAESHDGTRPTANHAALAYSDDSGAHWRLGAVDTHRIRPDGTYRQKPSELTLAERTESDDRSGSGSGGTVYVGGREQDGTDLGNRDHAVSRDGGGHFAAPFRAVPDLYTPMVQGTVLPLPSGRWLLSAPADPDRRRTMTIRSSYDQGRTWEGVDRGRAVTADWSGYSDMTVVGRATTGLLYEAGRADARDEMRFARFTEDWLGPRRGPGPTTPDHAPGARGAYVLGGARPVGGRFGGALAFDGVDDAVRLPHRASLPLGDGDFTASLWFRSTATRGEQPLLWMGGVGGAPQVALRGEPGARRITGQITGIVGRGPSRTATVRATGAYHDGQWHHAALRRADGLLTLTVDGVETSVPDVPGTVSRTSTFGVHLGQKPDSRSHLTGDLDEVRVYRRALSDDELGVPERTDAATGDAVLRLPLDFA
;
A
#
# COMPACT_ATOMS: atom_id res chain seq x y z
N MET A 1 -39.23 -6.02 -35.76
CA MET A 1 -38.80 -7.40 -36.04
C MET A 1 -38.22 -7.46 -37.44
N ALA A 2 -36.92 -7.55 -37.54
CA ALA A 2 -36.20 -7.93 -38.75
C ALA A 2 -34.94 -8.69 -38.28
N PRO A 3 -34.56 -9.81 -38.89
CA PRO A 3 -33.53 -10.68 -38.38
C PRO A 3 -32.09 -10.23 -38.77
N LEU A 4 -31.16 -10.50 -37.88
CA LEU A 4 -29.70 -10.31 -38.05
C LEU A 4 -29.13 -11.35 -39.03
N PRO A 5 -28.10 -11.00 -39.82
CA PRO A 5 -27.38 -11.93 -40.70
C PRO A 5 -26.34 -12.76 -39.98
N PRO A 6 -25.94 -13.93 -40.53
CA PRO A 6 -25.06 -14.88 -39.84
C PRO A 6 -23.57 -14.53 -39.92
N ALA A 7 -22.82 -15.02 -38.93
CA ALA A 7 -21.38 -14.85 -38.77
C ALA A 7 -20.55 -15.61 -39.84
N GLN A 8 -19.46 -15.01 -40.31
CA GLN A 8 -18.48 -15.61 -41.20
C GLN A 8 -17.36 -16.35 -40.42
N PRO A 9 -16.79 -17.44 -40.97
CA PRO A 9 -15.74 -18.21 -40.33
C PRO A 9 -14.33 -17.61 -40.56
N PRO A 10 -13.33 -17.97 -39.72
CA PRO A 10 -12.01 -17.35 -39.75
C PRO A 10 -11.13 -17.82 -40.91
N ARG A 11 -10.37 -16.91 -41.48
CA ARG A 11 -9.41 -17.14 -42.58
C ARG A 11 -8.13 -17.79 -42.05
N THR A 12 -7.76 -18.90 -42.68
CA THR A 12 -6.47 -19.61 -42.53
C THR A 12 -5.31 -18.84 -43.15
N LEU A 13 -4.23 -18.64 -42.40
CA LEU A 13 -2.96 -18.09 -42.89
C LEU A 13 -2.09 -19.19 -43.48
N ARG A 14 -1.70 -19.01 -44.74
CA ARG A 14 -0.77 -19.88 -45.52
C ARG A 14 0.67 -19.69 -44.99
N ARG A 15 1.35 -20.83 -44.78
CA ARG A 15 2.80 -20.90 -44.54
C ARG A 15 3.53 -20.67 -45.88
N THR A 16 4.51 -19.75 -45.88
CA THR A 16 5.46 -19.58 -47.02
C THR A 16 6.81 -20.20 -46.63
N ALA A 17 7.29 -21.05 -47.49
CA ALA A 17 8.54 -21.79 -47.34
C ALA A 17 9.77 -20.92 -47.72
N VAL A 18 10.83 -20.99 -46.92
CA VAL A 18 12.12 -20.36 -47.18
C VAL A 18 13.03 -21.38 -47.85
N ARG A 19 13.51 -21.04 -49.04
CA ARG A 19 14.53 -21.79 -49.83
C ARG A 19 15.93 -21.56 -49.25
N ARG A 20 16.68 -22.65 -49.10
CA ARG A 20 18.12 -22.68 -48.88
C ARG A 20 18.85 -22.31 -50.20
N VAL A 21 19.91 -21.52 -50.08
CA VAL A 21 20.92 -21.37 -51.14
C VAL A 21 22.29 -21.74 -50.56
N THR A 22 22.99 -22.57 -51.31
CA THR A 22 24.24 -23.24 -50.97
C THR A 22 25.47 -22.44 -51.51
N ALA A 23 26.49 -22.40 -50.72
CA ALA A 23 27.95 -22.40 -50.91
C ALA A 23 28.62 -21.88 -52.22
N ALA A 24 29.68 -21.11 -52.02
CA ALA A 24 30.86 -21.13 -52.88
C ALA A 24 32.14 -20.94 -52.06
N VAL A 25 33.08 -21.83 -52.25
CA VAL A 25 34.42 -21.91 -51.66
C VAL A 25 35.37 -21.08 -52.52
N LEU A 26 36.30 -20.33 -51.91
CA LEU A 26 37.56 -19.93 -52.55
C LEU A 26 38.69 -19.92 -51.51
N ALA A 27 39.72 -20.65 -51.87
CA ALA A 27 40.96 -20.89 -51.14
C ALA A 27 41.95 -19.72 -51.30
N GLY A 28 42.76 -19.50 -50.27
CA GLY A 28 43.92 -18.61 -50.39
C GLY A 28 44.74 -18.40 -49.14
N THR A 29 45.89 -19.04 -49.12
CA THR A 29 47.17 -18.71 -48.48
C THR A 29 47.39 -18.93 -47.00
N VAL A 30 48.19 -19.93 -46.72
CA VAL A 30 48.87 -20.29 -45.48
C VAL A 30 49.94 -19.25 -45.12
N LEU A 31 49.88 -18.69 -43.91
CA LEU A 31 51.00 -18.05 -43.23
C LEU A 31 51.20 -18.72 -41.87
N ALA A 32 52.31 -19.43 -41.72
CA ALA A 32 52.66 -20.15 -40.51
C ALA A 32 53.04 -19.14 -39.39
N LEU A 33 52.35 -19.19 -38.28
CA LEU A 33 52.74 -18.54 -37.02
C LEU A 33 52.88 -19.60 -35.94
N LEU A 34 53.98 -19.54 -35.22
CA LEU A 34 54.40 -20.40 -34.12
C LEU A 34 53.38 -20.42 -32.96
N PRO A 35 53.26 -21.53 -32.24
CA PRO A 35 52.30 -21.62 -31.14
C PRO A 35 52.74 -20.79 -29.91
N GLN A 36 51.86 -19.89 -29.47
CA GLN A 36 51.97 -19.30 -28.15
C GLN A 36 51.34 -20.25 -27.11
N PRO A 37 51.84 -20.30 -25.88
CA PRO A 37 51.28 -21.11 -24.82
C PRO A 37 49.90 -20.53 -24.39
N PRO A 38 48.94 -21.38 -23.97
CA PRO A 38 47.61 -20.91 -23.59
C PRO A 38 47.71 -20.03 -22.34
N ALA A 39 47.22 -18.80 -22.44
CA ALA A 39 46.92 -17.98 -21.28
C ALA A 39 45.78 -18.67 -20.49
N THR A 40 46.10 -19.16 -19.34
CA THR A 40 45.09 -19.60 -18.35
C THR A 40 44.23 -18.39 -17.98
N ALA A 41 43.04 -18.33 -18.56
CA ALA A 41 41.99 -17.47 -18.08
C ALA A 41 41.67 -17.93 -16.66
N LEU A 42 41.99 -17.09 -15.68
CA LEU A 42 41.39 -17.19 -14.35
C LEU A 42 39.88 -16.94 -14.55
N GLU A 43 39.12 -18.03 -14.64
CA GLU A 43 37.68 -17.99 -14.46
C GLU A 43 37.44 -17.46 -13.05
N SER A 44 37.02 -16.19 -12.95
CA SER A 44 36.34 -15.70 -11.76
C SER A 44 35.12 -16.58 -11.55
N PRO A 45 34.91 -17.18 -10.37
CA PRO A 45 33.71 -17.94 -10.13
C PRO A 45 32.55 -16.97 -10.30
N ALA A 46 31.69 -17.26 -11.27
CA ALA A 46 30.37 -16.64 -11.40
C ALA A 46 29.64 -16.94 -10.10
N THR A 47 29.66 -15.99 -9.18
CA THR A 47 28.81 -16.02 -8.00
C THR A 47 27.38 -15.95 -8.50
N ASP A 48 26.69 -17.10 -8.45
CA ASP A 48 25.24 -17.20 -8.59
C ASP A 48 24.59 -16.18 -7.66
N PRO A 49 23.85 -15.16 -8.16
CA PRO A 49 23.22 -14.17 -7.30
C PRO A 49 22.10 -14.75 -6.40
N ALA A 50 21.79 -16.04 -6.52
CA ALA A 50 20.74 -16.72 -5.74
C ALA A 50 21.20 -17.30 -4.39
N ALA A 51 22.47 -17.26 -4.03
CA ALA A 51 22.98 -17.99 -2.85
C ALA A 51 23.69 -17.11 -1.79
N VAL A 52 23.28 -15.87 -1.58
CA VAL A 52 23.46 -15.27 -0.27
C VAL A 52 22.25 -15.72 0.57
N ALA A 53 22.34 -16.86 1.24
CA ALA A 53 21.41 -17.24 2.29
C ALA A 53 21.37 -16.07 3.28
N ARG A 54 20.27 -15.29 3.26
CA ARG A 54 20.05 -14.17 4.18
C ARG A 54 19.94 -14.78 5.55
N THR A 55 20.98 -14.74 6.35
CA THR A 55 20.97 -15.25 7.72
C THR A 55 19.77 -14.64 8.44
N GLY A 56 18.87 -15.49 8.97
CA GLY A 56 17.68 -15.07 9.70
C GLY A 56 16.41 -14.83 8.87
N PHE A 57 16.36 -15.24 7.60
CA PHE A 57 15.15 -15.19 6.76
C PHE A 57 14.96 -16.49 5.96
N GLU A 58 13.77 -17.05 6.00
CA GLU A 58 13.34 -18.20 5.20
C GLU A 58 11.93 -17.93 4.64
N GLU A 59 11.66 -18.35 3.41
CA GLU A 59 10.36 -18.21 2.75
C GLU A 59 9.99 -19.45 1.97
N ARG A 60 8.69 -19.74 1.90
CA ARG A 60 8.12 -20.83 1.07
C ARG A 60 6.71 -20.51 0.62
N VAL A 61 6.30 -21.07 -0.51
CA VAL A 61 4.89 -21.09 -0.93
C VAL A 61 4.13 -22.05 0.01
N LEU A 62 3.06 -21.56 0.65
CA LEU A 62 2.25 -22.34 1.59
C LEU A 62 0.91 -22.75 1.00
N PHE A 63 0.22 -21.86 0.28
CA PHE A 63 -1.03 -22.17 -0.42
C PHE A 63 -0.91 -21.78 -1.89
N LYS A 64 -1.26 -22.69 -2.77
CA LYS A 64 -1.28 -22.47 -4.21
C LYS A 64 -2.25 -23.45 -4.88
N ALA A 65 -3.08 -22.93 -5.79
CA ALA A 65 -4.10 -23.74 -6.48
C ALA A 65 -3.53 -25.00 -7.15
N ALA A 66 -2.33 -24.92 -7.74
CA ALA A 66 -1.66 -26.06 -8.37
C ALA A 66 -1.13 -27.11 -7.38
N GLN A 67 -0.93 -26.76 -6.11
CA GLN A 67 -0.40 -27.65 -5.07
C GLN A 67 -1.50 -28.22 -4.16
N ASP A 68 -2.57 -27.47 -3.97
CA ASP A 68 -3.71 -27.84 -3.14
C ASP A 68 -4.97 -27.85 -4.01
N PRO A 69 -5.28 -28.98 -4.69
CA PRO A 69 -6.39 -29.06 -5.64
C PRO A 69 -7.75 -28.88 -4.96
N GLY A 70 -8.73 -28.39 -5.72
CA GLY A 70 -10.09 -28.14 -5.27
C GLY A 70 -10.42 -26.66 -5.10
N TYR A 71 -9.43 -25.77 -5.23
CA TYR A 71 -9.60 -24.32 -5.17
C TYR A 71 -8.90 -23.64 -6.35
N ALA A 72 -9.56 -22.65 -6.94
CA ALA A 72 -8.97 -21.84 -8.00
C ALA A 72 -8.03 -20.76 -7.45
N CYS A 73 -8.21 -20.39 -6.17
CA CYS A 73 -7.50 -19.25 -5.57
C CYS A 73 -7.47 -19.39 -4.04
N TYR A 74 -6.39 -18.88 -3.44
CA TYR A 74 -6.29 -18.71 -1.99
C TYR A 74 -6.08 -17.26 -1.64
N ARG A 75 -6.88 -16.72 -0.71
CA ARG A 75 -6.81 -15.33 -0.30
C ARG A 75 -6.99 -15.15 1.20
N ILE A 76 -6.84 -13.93 1.68
CA ILE A 76 -7.20 -13.46 3.02
C ILE A 76 -6.48 -14.25 4.12
N PRO A 77 -5.17 -14.01 4.30
CA PRO A 77 -4.36 -14.67 5.31
C PRO A 77 -4.77 -14.30 6.73
N ALA A 78 -4.76 -15.28 7.63
CA ALA A 78 -4.70 -15.04 9.07
C ALA A 78 -3.75 -16.05 9.72
N LEU A 79 -2.96 -15.62 10.71
CA LEU A 79 -1.89 -16.41 11.28
C LEU A 79 -1.82 -16.22 12.80
N VAL A 80 -1.89 -17.32 13.55
CA VAL A 80 -1.71 -17.29 15.01
C VAL A 80 -0.79 -18.40 15.49
N THR A 81 -0.14 -18.14 16.63
CA THR A 81 0.59 -19.14 17.41
C THR A 81 -0.24 -19.52 18.63
N THR A 82 -0.54 -20.81 18.78
CA THR A 82 -1.29 -21.34 19.91
C THR A 82 -0.44 -21.36 21.19
N VAL A 83 -1.07 -21.61 22.33
CA VAL A 83 -0.36 -21.74 23.63
C VAL A 83 0.63 -22.93 23.63
N ARG A 84 0.44 -23.92 22.74
CA ARG A 84 1.34 -25.07 22.56
C ARG A 84 2.49 -24.78 21.57
N GLY A 85 2.52 -23.58 20.98
CA GLY A 85 3.52 -23.22 19.98
C GLY A 85 3.19 -23.67 18.55
N THR A 86 2.01 -24.27 18.32
CA THR A 86 1.56 -24.62 16.98
C THR A 86 1.20 -23.37 16.19
N LEU A 87 1.67 -23.28 14.95
CA LEU A 87 1.23 -22.26 14.01
C LEU A 87 -0.03 -22.71 13.28
N LEU A 88 -1.01 -21.83 13.21
CA LEU A 88 -2.24 -22.02 12.47
C LEU A 88 -2.31 -20.96 11.38
N ALA A 89 -2.17 -21.40 10.12
CA ALA A 89 -2.27 -20.54 8.94
C ALA A 89 -3.64 -20.75 8.28
N PHE A 90 -4.49 -19.73 8.36
CA PHE A 90 -5.82 -19.72 7.76
C PHE A 90 -5.79 -18.97 6.42
N ALA A 91 -6.70 -19.38 5.52
CA ALA A 91 -6.96 -18.72 4.27
C ALA A 91 -8.42 -18.93 3.84
N GLU A 92 -8.90 -18.11 2.92
CA GLU A 92 -10.06 -18.43 2.11
C GLU A 92 -9.64 -19.33 0.95
N GLY A 93 -10.18 -20.53 0.87
CA GLY A 93 -10.12 -21.41 -0.31
C GLY A 93 -11.29 -21.10 -1.23
N ARG A 94 -11.04 -20.43 -2.35
CA ARG A 94 -12.05 -19.99 -3.33
C ARG A 94 -12.17 -21.01 -4.47
N ARG A 95 -13.33 -21.63 -4.62
CA ARG A 95 -13.49 -22.82 -5.48
C ARG A 95 -13.47 -22.52 -6.98
N HIS A 96 -14.11 -21.43 -7.39
CA HIS A 96 -14.37 -21.19 -8.81
C HIS A 96 -13.50 -20.11 -9.43
N ASN A 97 -13.25 -19.05 -8.69
CA ASN A 97 -12.44 -17.90 -9.11
C ASN A 97 -11.93 -17.12 -7.88
N CYS A 98 -11.22 -16.00 -8.07
CA CYS A 98 -10.74 -15.16 -6.97
C CYS A 98 -11.76 -14.10 -6.49
N GLY A 99 -13.04 -14.20 -6.85
CA GLY A 99 -14.11 -13.27 -6.43
C GLY A 99 -14.43 -13.37 -4.93
N ASP A 100 -14.95 -12.30 -4.35
CA ASP A 100 -15.13 -12.13 -2.90
C ASP A 100 -16.49 -12.65 -2.37
N ALA A 101 -17.36 -13.21 -3.24
CA ALA A 101 -18.70 -13.70 -2.85
C ALA A 101 -19.10 -14.98 -3.59
N THR A 102 -18.13 -15.84 -3.89
CA THR A 102 -18.34 -17.14 -4.53
C THR A 102 -18.46 -18.25 -3.48
N ASP A 103 -18.40 -19.52 -3.89
CA ASP A 103 -18.23 -20.67 -2.98
C ASP A 103 -16.84 -20.60 -2.35
N ILE A 104 -16.79 -20.24 -1.08
CA ILE A 104 -15.56 -19.99 -0.32
C ILE A 104 -15.57 -20.77 0.98
N ASP A 105 -14.55 -21.57 1.18
CA ASP A 105 -14.30 -22.27 2.43
C ASP A 105 -13.23 -21.52 3.27
N VAL A 106 -13.34 -21.56 4.59
CA VAL A 106 -12.21 -21.25 5.46
C VAL A 106 -11.34 -22.49 5.59
N VAL A 107 -10.08 -22.40 5.18
CA VAL A 107 -9.13 -23.49 5.18
C VAL A 107 -7.95 -23.23 6.13
N LEU A 108 -7.24 -24.28 6.53
CA LEU A 108 -6.19 -24.25 7.54
C LEU A 108 -5.04 -25.19 7.17
N LYS A 109 -3.80 -24.71 7.31
CA LYS A 109 -2.60 -25.56 7.46
C LYS A 109 -1.98 -25.33 8.84
N ARG A 110 -1.41 -26.42 9.43
CA ARG A 110 -0.82 -26.41 10.77
C ARG A 110 0.66 -26.76 10.73
N SER A 111 1.46 -26.11 11.58
CA SER A 111 2.87 -26.45 11.79
C SER A 111 3.17 -26.54 13.28
N THR A 112 3.86 -27.60 13.70
CA THR A 112 4.28 -27.81 15.09
C THR A 112 5.78 -27.59 15.31
N ASP A 113 6.50 -27.18 14.30
CA ASP A 113 7.96 -26.99 14.30
C ASP A 113 8.38 -25.55 13.97
N GLY A 114 7.49 -24.59 14.23
CA GLY A 114 7.74 -23.18 14.01
C GLY A 114 7.73 -22.78 12.53
N GLY A 115 6.93 -23.46 11.71
CA GLY A 115 6.75 -23.16 10.28
C GLY A 115 7.80 -23.75 9.36
N ARG A 116 8.64 -24.69 9.85
CA ARG A 116 9.61 -25.40 9.00
C ARG A 116 8.94 -26.45 8.14
N THR A 117 7.94 -27.15 8.69
CA THR A 117 7.08 -28.06 7.94
C THR A 117 5.61 -27.77 8.23
N TRP A 118 4.75 -28.12 7.28
CA TRP A 118 3.32 -27.87 7.37
C TRP A 118 2.53 -29.13 7.05
N GLY A 119 1.49 -29.37 7.82
CA GLY A 119 0.54 -30.45 7.59
C GLY A 119 -0.35 -30.22 6.36
N PRO A 120 -1.19 -31.21 6.02
CA PRO A 120 -2.10 -31.10 4.88
C PRO A 120 -3.14 -29.99 5.09
N LEU A 121 -3.70 -29.52 3.98
CA LEU A 121 -4.83 -28.60 3.97
C LEU A 121 -6.04 -29.24 4.67
N ARG A 122 -6.71 -28.49 5.52
CA ARG A 122 -7.97 -28.88 6.20
C ARG A 122 -9.02 -27.81 5.99
N VAL A 123 -10.26 -28.23 5.79
CA VAL A 123 -11.40 -27.32 5.79
C VAL A 123 -11.87 -27.13 7.24
N VAL A 124 -11.96 -25.88 7.66
CA VAL A 124 -12.46 -25.48 8.99
C VAL A 124 -13.95 -25.17 8.91
N ASP A 125 -14.36 -24.45 7.88
CA ASP A 125 -15.73 -24.03 7.64
C ASP A 125 -16.01 -24.08 6.14
N ALA A 126 -16.90 -25.00 5.73
CA ALA A 126 -17.18 -25.26 4.33
C ALA A 126 -18.35 -24.40 3.85
N GLY A 127 -18.15 -23.68 2.74
CA GLY A 127 -19.15 -22.81 2.15
C GLY A 127 -20.36 -23.54 1.57
N HIS A 128 -20.15 -24.74 1.00
CA HIS A 128 -21.22 -25.52 0.35
C HIS A 128 -22.02 -24.71 -0.69
N GLY A 129 -21.34 -23.88 -1.45
CA GLY A 129 -21.94 -22.95 -2.42
C GLY A 129 -22.08 -21.52 -1.89
N ASP A 130 -21.97 -21.30 -0.60
CA ASP A 130 -22.00 -19.98 0.04
C ASP A 130 -20.59 -19.46 0.36
N THR A 131 -20.48 -18.23 0.82
CA THR A 131 -19.21 -17.62 1.23
C THR A 131 -19.04 -17.71 2.73
N HIS A 132 -17.98 -18.38 3.18
CA HIS A 132 -17.45 -18.28 4.53
C HIS A 132 -16.04 -17.70 4.46
N GLY A 133 -15.79 -16.54 5.04
CA GLY A 133 -14.54 -15.82 4.81
C GLY A 133 -14.14 -14.87 5.91
N ASN A 134 -13.15 -14.01 5.60
CA ASN A 134 -12.58 -13.03 6.52
C ASN A 134 -12.15 -13.62 7.88
N PRO A 135 -11.29 -14.66 7.90
CA PRO A 135 -10.88 -15.31 9.15
C PRO A 135 -10.20 -14.33 10.09
N ALA A 136 -10.68 -14.27 11.34
CA ALA A 136 -10.12 -13.46 12.40
C ALA A 136 -9.92 -14.32 13.67
N PRO A 137 -8.87 -15.14 13.72
CA PRO A 137 -8.56 -15.98 14.87
C PRO A 137 -8.02 -15.18 16.04
N VAL A 138 -8.39 -15.57 17.27
CA VAL A 138 -7.79 -15.08 18.51
C VAL A 138 -7.55 -16.24 19.47
N VAL A 139 -6.40 -16.25 20.13
CA VAL A 139 -6.02 -17.31 21.07
C VAL A 139 -6.23 -16.83 22.50
N ASP A 140 -7.10 -17.49 23.25
CA ASP A 140 -7.20 -17.30 24.69
C ASP A 140 -6.02 -18.03 25.39
N ARG A 141 -5.04 -17.27 25.81
CA ARG A 141 -3.83 -17.79 26.45
C ARG A 141 -4.09 -18.44 27.82
N ARG A 142 -5.24 -18.17 28.44
CA ARG A 142 -5.62 -18.73 29.74
C ARG A 142 -6.17 -20.14 29.61
N THR A 143 -6.97 -20.41 28.58
CA THR A 143 -7.63 -21.70 28.36
C THR A 143 -6.97 -22.55 27.26
N GLY A 144 -6.24 -21.91 26.35
CA GLY A 144 -5.73 -22.53 25.14
C GLY A 144 -6.76 -22.56 24.00
N ARG A 145 -7.99 -22.11 24.24
CA ARG A 145 -9.04 -22.04 23.21
C ARG A 145 -8.64 -21.09 22.09
N ILE A 146 -8.89 -21.51 20.87
CA ILE A 146 -8.77 -20.69 19.67
C ILE A 146 -10.17 -20.33 19.25
N VAL A 147 -10.50 -19.06 19.24
CA VAL A 147 -11.76 -18.54 18.75
C VAL A 147 -11.53 -18.02 17.33
N LEU A 148 -12.37 -18.38 16.38
CA LEU A 148 -12.31 -17.96 15.00
C LEU A 148 -13.61 -17.21 14.65
N ALA A 149 -13.50 -15.89 14.49
CA ALA A 149 -14.58 -15.11 13.92
C ALA A 149 -14.46 -15.11 12.39
N THR A 150 -15.60 -15.24 11.71
CA THR A 150 -15.71 -15.31 10.26
C THR A 150 -16.92 -14.49 9.79
N THR A 151 -17.03 -14.32 8.50
CA THR A 151 -18.17 -13.66 7.86
C THR A 151 -18.86 -14.63 6.90
N TYR A 152 -20.19 -14.67 6.93
CA TYR A 152 -21.02 -15.46 6.03
C TYR A 152 -21.81 -14.55 5.10
N ASN A 153 -21.96 -14.95 3.86
CA ASN A 153 -22.99 -14.46 2.95
C ASN A 153 -23.40 -15.53 1.93
N LYS A 154 -24.58 -15.37 1.35
CA LYS A 154 -25.03 -16.21 0.24
C LYS A 154 -24.04 -16.12 -0.92
N GLY A 155 -23.54 -17.26 -1.36
CA GLY A 155 -22.60 -17.36 -2.47
C GLY A 155 -23.26 -17.17 -3.83
N ARG A 156 -22.48 -16.69 -4.78
CA ARG A 156 -22.87 -16.56 -6.20
C ARG A 156 -21.71 -17.02 -7.08
N PRO A 157 -21.86 -18.04 -7.89
CA PRO A 157 -20.75 -18.67 -8.62
C PRO A 157 -19.96 -17.70 -9.51
N ASP A 158 -20.62 -16.70 -10.11
CA ASP A 158 -20.01 -15.78 -11.07
C ASP A 158 -19.76 -14.37 -10.49
N ALA A 159 -20.04 -14.15 -9.19
CA ALA A 159 -19.91 -12.82 -8.61
C ALA A 159 -18.48 -12.50 -8.22
N GLY A 160 -17.93 -11.41 -8.73
CA GLY A 160 -16.68 -10.83 -8.24
C GLY A 160 -16.80 -10.28 -6.83
N ASN A 161 -18.01 -9.84 -6.43
CA ASN A 161 -18.37 -9.35 -5.10
C ASN A 161 -19.85 -9.59 -4.83
N CYS A 162 -20.32 -9.46 -3.58
CA CYS A 162 -21.75 -9.54 -3.27
C CYS A 162 -22.49 -8.31 -3.80
N ASP A 163 -23.78 -8.49 -4.11
CA ASP A 163 -24.66 -7.36 -4.50
C ASP A 163 -24.80 -6.37 -3.35
N THR A 164 -25.11 -5.15 -3.72
CA THR A 164 -25.42 -4.09 -2.77
C THR A 164 -26.93 -3.89 -2.67
N PRO A 165 -27.54 -4.00 -1.49
CA PRO A 165 -26.93 -4.27 -0.19
C PRO A 165 -26.40 -5.71 -0.06
N CYS A 166 -25.20 -5.85 0.51
CA CYS A 166 -24.58 -7.14 0.74
C CYS A 166 -24.94 -7.65 2.14
N GLU A 167 -25.85 -8.60 2.24
CA GLU A 167 -26.31 -9.15 3.52
C GLU A 167 -25.29 -10.12 4.11
N ARG A 168 -24.17 -9.59 4.62
CA ARG A 168 -23.17 -10.38 5.32
C ARG A 168 -23.43 -10.43 6.81
N THR A 169 -23.12 -11.57 7.45
CA THR A 169 -23.35 -11.79 8.88
C THR A 169 -22.11 -12.31 9.59
N PRO A 170 -21.88 -11.92 10.88
CA PRO A 170 -20.79 -12.43 11.69
C PRO A 170 -21.07 -13.85 12.19
N HIS A 171 -20.11 -14.75 12.02
CA HIS A 171 -20.12 -16.09 12.56
C HIS A 171 -18.93 -16.34 13.47
N LEU A 172 -19.02 -17.35 14.32
CA LEU A 172 -17.98 -17.70 15.28
C LEU A 172 -17.89 -19.22 15.47
N GLN A 173 -16.66 -19.71 15.48
CA GLN A 173 -16.30 -21.09 15.81
C GLN A 173 -15.19 -21.08 16.85
N TYR A 174 -14.93 -22.22 17.50
CA TYR A 174 -13.81 -22.39 18.39
C TYR A 174 -13.19 -23.80 18.29
N SER A 175 -11.93 -23.90 18.67
CA SER A 175 -11.19 -25.14 18.84
C SER A 175 -10.57 -25.18 20.24
N ASP A 176 -10.74 -26.30 20.94
CA ASP A 176 -10.13 -26.56 22.27
C ASP A 176 -8.99 -27.59 22.20
N ASP A 177 -8.68 -28.06 21.01
CA ASP A 177 -7.69 -29.13 20.75
C ASP A 177 -6.57 -28.67 19.81
N ASP A 178 -6.14 -27.43 19.94
CA ASP A 178 -5.02 -26.88 19.19
C ASP A 178 -5.27 -26.77 17.66
N GLY A 179 -6.52 -26.53 17.26
CA GLY A 179 -6.94 -26.39 15.87
C GLY A 179 -7.07 -27.72 15.11
N LEU A 180 -7.21 -28.85 15.81
CA LEU A 180 -7.43 -30.13 15.17
C LEU A 180 -8.89 -30.34 14.79
N THR A 181 -9.82 -29.96 15.68
CA THR A 181 -11.24 -29.94 15.40
C THR A 181 -11.88 -28.61 15.75
N TRP A 182 -13.02 -28.31 15.14
CA TRP A 182 -13.72 -27.04 15.26
C TRP A 182 -15.19 -27.25 15.60
N SER A 183 -15.75 -26.40 16.43
CA SER A 183 -17.19 -26.34 16.69
C SER A 183 -17.97 -25.96 15.41
N ARG A 184 -19.28 -26.21 15.40
CA ARG A 184 -20.13 -25.66 14.35
C ARG A 184 -20.14 -24.11 14.39
N PRO A 185 -20.23 -23.43 13.24
CA PRO A 185 -20.42 -21.98 13.19
C PRO A 185 -21.68 -21.55 13.94
N ARG A 186 -21.55 -20.45 14.72
CA ARG A 186 -22.66 -19.81 15.42
C ARG A 186 -22.86 -18.41 14.86
N ASP A 187 -24.05 -18.08 14.40
CA ASP A 187 -24.43 -16.73 13.98
C ASP A 187 -24.47 -15.78 15.18
N LEU A 188 -23.77 -14.68 15.11
CA LEU A 188 -23.71 -13.61 16.10
C LEU A 188 -24.43 -12.33 15.66
N SER A 189 -25.24 -12.37 14.60
CA SER A 189 -25.94 -11.20 14.07
C SER A 189 -26.79 -10.49 15.11
N ALA A 190 -27.48 -11.23 15.96
CA ALA A 190 -28.31 -10.65 17.04
C ALA A 190 -27.53 -9.80 18.03
N THR A 191 -26.22 -10.04 18.18
CA THR A 191 -25.35 -9.40 19.18
C THR A 191 -24.40 -8.39 18.55
N LEU A 192 -23.85 -8.68 17.37
CA LEU A 192 -22.77 -7.93 16.76
C LEU A 192 -23.17 -7.13 15.52
N ARG A 193 -24.38 -7.32 14.99
CA ARG A 193 -24.86 -6.65 13.80
C ARG A 193 -26.13 -5.83 14.13
N PRO A 194 -26.01 -4.54 14.54
CA PRO A 194 -27.16 -3.65 14.70
C PRO A 194 -28.03 -3.63 13.45
N ARG A 195 -29.36 -3.46 13.60
CA ARG A 195 -30.30 -3.48 12.46
C ARG A 195 -29.95 -2.50 11.34
N GLY A 196 -29.34 -1.37 11.67
CA GLY A 196 -28.89 -0.38 10.68
C GLY A 196 -27.64 -0.79 9.90
N TRP A 197 -26.94 -1.85 10.30
CA TRP A 197 -25.79 -2.40 9.57
C TRP A 197 -26.30 -3.49 8.59
N ASN A 198 -27.00 -3.08 7.58
CA ASN A 198 -27.80 -3.94 6.72
C ASN A 198 -27.16 -4.21 5.36
N SER A 199 -25.87 -3.96 5.21
CA SER A 199 -25.11 -4.22 3.99
C SER A 199 -23.83 -4.99 4.30
N TRP A 200 -22.70 -4.55 3.77
CA TRP A 200 -21.39 -5.15 4.01
C TRP A 200 -21.10 -5.34 5.50
N TYR A 201 -20.51 -6.48 5.83
CA TYR A 201 -19.98 -6.78 7.16
C TYR A 201 -18.71 -7.63 7.00
N ALA A 202 -17.66 -7.34 7.73
CA ALA A 202 -16.45 -8.15 7.75
C ALA A 202 -15.81 -8.17 9.14
N THR A 203 -15.33 -9.36 9.54
CA THR A 203 -14.47 -9.56 10.69
C THR A 203 -13.01 -9.41 10.26
N GLY A 204 -12.15 -8.79 11.03
CA GLY A 204 -10.74 -8.59 10.74
C GLY A 204 -10.49 -7.97 9.36
N PRO A 205 -9.96 -8.74 8.36
CA PRO A 205 -9.32 -10.06 8.52
C PRO A 205 -7.92 -9.95 9.15
N GLY A 206 -7.38 -11.11 9.56
CA GLY A 206 -6.16 -11.19 10.33
C GLY A 206 -6.45 -11.38 11.82
N HIS A 207 -5.43 -11.61 12.63
CA HIS A 207 -5.59 -12.03 14.01
C HIS A 207 -6.24 -10.98 14.93
N GLY A 208 -7.06 -11.45 15.88
CA GLY A 208 -7.50 -10.68 17.03
C GLY A 208 -6.49 -10.75 18.18
N ILE A 209 -6.71 -9.99 19.23
CA ILE A 209 -5.81 -9.90 20.38
C ILE A 209 -6.49 -10.34 21.68
N GLN A 210 -5.68 -10.79 22.64
CA GLN A 210 -6.09 -10.91 24.05
C GLN A 210 -5.36 -9.87 24.87
N LEU A 211 -6.10 -9.07 25.67
CA LEU A 211 -5.50 -8.08 26.56
C LEU A 211 -4.72 -8.78 27.68
N THR A 212 -3.49 -8.33 27.89
CA THR A 212 -2.57 -8.88 28.89
C THR A 212 -2.49 -8.04 30.15
N ARG A 213 -3.03 -6.81 30.15
CA ARG A 213 -2.89 -5.80 31.20
C ARG A 213 -4.22 -5.17 31.58
N GLY A 214 -4.20 -4.45 32.70
CA GLY A 214 -5.30 -3.62 33.19
C GLY A 214 -6.51 -4.41 33.67
N ARG A 215 -7.59 -3.68 33.93
CA ARG A 215 -8.85 -4.22 34.46
C ARG A 215 -9.56 -5.23 33.55
N HIS A 216 -9.26 -5.17 32.26
CA HIS A 216 -9.82 -6.06 31.24
C HIS A 216 -8.83 -7.15 30.79
N ARG A 217 -7.84 -7.46 31.62
CA ARG A 217 -6.89 -8.56 31.33
C ARG A 217 -7.66 -9.86 31.06
N GLY A 218 -7.32 -10.50 29.95
CA GLY A 218 -7.99 -11.74 29.50
C GLY A 218 -9.09 -11.50 28.45
N ARG A 219 -9.51 -10.25 28.24
CA ARG A 219 -10.49 -9.89 27.21
C ARG A 219 -9.95 -10.23 25.82
N LEU A 220 -10.77 -10.91 25.03
CA LEU A 220 -10.52 -11.15 23.59
C LEU A 220 -11.15 -10.02 22.79
N ILE A 221 -10.45 -9.53 21.75
CA ILE A 221 -10.92 -8.44 20.89
C ILE A 221 -10.67 -8.80 19.42
N VAL A 222 -11.67 -8.56 18.58
CA VAL A 222 -11.55 -8.64 17.10
C VAL A 222 -12.05 -7.35 16.47
N GLY A 223 -11.48 -6.99 15.31
CA GLY A 223 -11.93 -5.86 14.52
C GLY A 223 -13.15 -6.21 13.67
N ILE A 224 -13.97 -5.22 13.41
CA ILE A 224 -15.16 -5.32 12.55
C ILE A 224 -15.21 -4.09 11.66
N ASN A 225 -15.60 -4.26 10.40
CA ASN A 225 -16.12 -3.15 9.61
C ASN A 225 -17.48 -3.52 8.99
N ALA A 226 -18.40 -2.55 8.94
CA ALA A 226 -19.74 -2.76 8.42
C ALA A 226 -20.25 -1.52 7.68
N GLU A 227 -21.29 -1.70 6.88
CA GLU A 227 -21.95 -0.63 6.15
C GLU A 227 -23.46 -0.58 6.40
N SER A 228 -23.99 0.64 6.39
CA SER A 228 -25.42 0.92 6.31
C SER A 228 -25.82 1.27 4.88
N HIS A 229 -27.02 0.88 4.47
CA HIS A 229 -27.56 1.08 3.14
C HIS A 229 -29.05 1.47 3.20
N ASP A 230 -29.49 2.41 2.36
CA ASP A 230 -30.89 2.87 2.33
C ASP A 230 -31.78 2.13 1.30
N GLY A 231 -31.23 1.11 0.65
CA GLY A 231 -31.85 0.37 -0.45
C GLY A 231 -31.36 0.83 -1.83
N THR A 232 -30.84 2.05 -1.95
CA THR A 232 -30.32 2.61 -3.21
C THR A 232 -28.82 2.83 -3.20
N ARG A 233 -28.26 3.19 -2.03
CA ARG A 233 -26.83 3.47 -1.87
C ARG A 233 -26.34 3.23 -0.44
N PRO A 234 -25.04 3.06 -0.24
CA PRO A 234 -24.46 3.11 1.09
C PRO A 234 -24.71 4.48 1.76
N THR A 235 -24.97 4.49 3.08
CA THR A 235 -25.23 5.71 3.85
C THR A 235 -24.20 5.96 4.92
N ALA A 236 -23.56 4.91 5.42
CA ALA A 236 -22.48 5.02 6.40
C ALA A 236 -21.55 3.81 6.34
N ASN A 237 -20.29 4.03 6.74
CA ASN A 237 -19.31 3.01 7.10
C ASN A 237 -19.09 3.01 8.61
N HIS A 238 -18.90 1.84 9.19
CA HIS A 238 -18.69 1.64 10.63
C HIS A 238 -17.42 0.84 10.85
N ALA A 239 -16.43 1.44 11.50
CA ALA A 239 -15.29 0.73 12.06
C ALA A 239 -15.60 0.40 13.52
N ALA A 240 -15.49 -0.86 13.92
CA ALA A 240 -15.91 -1.29 15.25
C ALA A 240 -15.03 -2.38 15.84
N LEU A 241 -15.16 -2.58 17.15
CA LEU A 241 -14.56 -3.68 17.89
C LEU A 241 -15.63 -4.57 18.48
N ALA A 242 -15.41 -5.89 18.43
CA ALA A 242 -16.15 -6.83 19.24
C ALA A 242 -15.24 -7.43 20.31
N TYR A 243 -15.76 -7.69 21.49
CA TYR A 243 -14.98 -8.26 22.58
C TYR A 243 -15.74 -9.33 23.37
N SER A 244 -14.96 -10.21 24.04
CA SER A 244 -15.45 -11.23 24.96
C SER A 244 -14.61 -11.21 26.23
N ASP A 245 -15.27 -11.27 27.41
CA ASP A 245 -14.63 -11.33 28.73
C ASP A 245 -14.61 -12.78 29.31
N ASP A 246 -15.18 -13.75 28.60
CA ASP A 246 -15.42 -15.10 29.06
C ASP A 246 -14.92 -16.18 28.08
N SER A 247 -13.72 -15.99 27.54
CA SER A 247 -13.05 -16.95 26.62
C SER A 247 -13.84 -17.23 25.35
N GLY A 248 -14.57 -16.25 24.84
CA GLY A 248 -15.32 -16.35 23.59
C GLY A 248 -16.71 -16.95 23.73
N ALA A 249 -17.20 -17.24 24.95
CA ALA A 249 -18.55 -17.76 25.15
C ALA A 249 -19.64 -16.70 24.77
N HIS A 250 -19.47 -15.48 25.24
CA HIS A 250 -20.34 -14.36 24.89
C HIS A 250 -19.54 -13.20 24.29
N TRP A 251 -20.11 -12.56 23.29
CA TRP A 251 -19.52 -11.43 22.60
C TRP A 251 -20.39 -10.19 22.70
N ARG A 252 -19.76 -9.03 22.72
CA ARG A 252 -20.42 -7.73 22.76
C ARG A 252 -19.80 -6.80 21.74
N LEU A 253 -20.64 -5.97 21.12
CA LEU A 253 -20.18 -4.82 20.34
C LEU A 253 -19.58 -3.79 21.29
N GLY A 254 -18.36 -3.38 21.03
CA GLY A 254 -17.62 -2.38 21.79
C GLY A 254 -17.58 -1.02 21.09
N ALA A 255 -16.35 -0.48 20.93
CA ALA A 255 -16.12 0.80 20.27
C ALA A 255 -16.66 0.79 18.84
N VAL A 256 -17.34 1.88 18.47
CA VAL A 256 -17.86 2.12 17.11
C VAL A 256 -17.49 3.53 16.68
N ASP A 257 -16.92 3.67 15.49
CA ASP A 257 -16.75 4.95 14.79
C ASP A 257 -17.53 4.91 13.48
N THR A 258 -18.46 5.85 13.30
CA THR A 258 -19.38 5.89 12.17
C THR A 258 -19.08 7.04 11.24
N HIS A 259 -18.72 6.74 10.01
CA HIS A 259 -18.43 7.69 8.95
C HIS A 259 -19.62 7.75 7.98
N ARG A 260 -20.36 8.85 8.00
CA ARG A 260 -21.51 9.06 7.11
C ARG A 260 -21.03 9.47 5.73
N ILE A 261 -21.70 8.96 4.69
CA ILE A 261 -21.49 9.43 3.32
C ILE A 261 -21.96 10.90 3.20
N ARG A 262 -21.22 11.68 2.48
CA ARG A 262 -21.52 13.10 2.22
C ARG A 262 -22.59 13.25 1.12
N PRO A 263 -23.19 14.44 0.97
CA PRO A 263 -24.14 14.72 -0.10
C PRO A 263 -23.58 14.47 -1.51
N ASP A 264 -22.28 14.67 -1.71
CA ASP A 264 -21.56 14.41 -2.97
C ASP A 264 -21.30 12.90 -3.24
N GLY A 265 -21.73 12.01 -2.36
CA GLY A 265 -21.53 10.57 -2.49
C GLY A 265 -20.16 10.07 -2.03
N THR A 266 -19.36 10.90 -1.37
CA THR A 266 -18.01 10.53 -0.88
C THR A 266 -17.99 10.33 0.63
N TYR A 267 -16.98 9.61 1.12
CA TYR A 267 -16.62 9.56 2.55
C TYR A 267 -15.44 10.50 2.80
N ARG A 268 -15.37 11.12 3.97
CA ARG A 268 -14.14 11.79 4.40
C ARG A 268 -13.07 10.75 4.73
N GLN A 269 -13.45 9.76 5.53
CA GLN A 269 -12.66 8.57 5.83
C GLN A 269 -13.57 7.34 5.78
N LYS A 270 -13.00 6.22 5.37
CA LYS A 270 -13.70 4.92 5.30
C LYS A 270 -12.80 3.81 5.85
N PRO A 271 -12.48 3.83 7.18
CA PRO A 271 -11.64 2.81 7.78
C PRO A 271 -12.31 1.44 7.69
N SER A 272 -11.55 0.46 7.24
CA SER A 272 -11.96 -0.93 7.06
C SER A 272 -10.82 -1.89 7.43
N GLU A 273 -11.08 -3.19 7.49
CA GLU A 273 -10.07 -4.24 7.67
C GLU A 273 -9.08 -3.91 8.80
N LEU A 274 -9.57 -4.00 10.03
CA LEU A 274 -8.88 -3.52 11.21
C LEU A 274 -7.82 -4.50 11.72
N THR A 275 -6.66 -3.98 12.13
CA THR A 275 -5.59 -4.67 12.85
C THR A 275 -5.44 -4.07 14.25
N LEU A 276 -5.11 -4.91 15.24
CA LEU A 276 -5.15 -4.55 16.65
C LEU A 276 -3.81 -4.80 17.33
N ALA A 277 -3.45 -3.93 18.28
CA ALA A 277 -2.29 -4.14 19.15
C ALA A 277 -2.52 -3.54 20.54
N GLU A 278 -2.16 -4.25 21.61
CA GLU A 278 -2.20 -3.71 22.97
C GLU A 278 -0.98 -2.81 23.22
N ARG A 279 -1.20 -1.55 23.64
CA ARG A 279 -0.16 -0.65 24.11
C ARG A 279 0.24 -0.99 25.54
N THR A 280 1.54 -0.94 25.81
CA THR A 280 2.10 -1.21 27.14
C THR A 280 2.29 0.06 27.98
N GLU A 281 2.40 1.23 27.33
CA GLU A 281 2.45 2.52 27.99
C GLU A 281 1.04 3.06 28.21
N SER A 282 0.76 3.58 29.38
CA SER A 282 -0.45 4.37 29.62
C SER A 282 -0.27 5.74 28.96
N ASP A 283 -1.14 6.11 28.03
CA ASP A 283 -1.24 7.50 27.54
C ASP A 283 -1.79 8.45 28.62
N ASP A 284 -2.05 7.93 29.80
CA ASP A 284 -2.69 8.67 30.89
C ASP A 284 -1.63 9.35 31.76
N ARG A 285 -1.50 10.66 31.60
CA ARG A 285 -0.71 11.53 32.48
C ARG A 285 -1.25 11.57 33.91
N SER A 286 -2.44 11.02 34.16
CA SER A 286 -3.10 11.03 35.48
C SER A 286 -2.61 9.91 36.42
N GLY A 287 -1.74 9.01 35.94
CA GLY A 287 -1.16 7.94 36.80
C GLY A 287 -2.16 6.86 37.25
N SER A 288 -3.38 6.84 36.72
CA SER A 288 -4.44 5.92 37.16
C SER A 288 -4.29 4.49 36.64
N GLY A 289 -3.16 4.13 36.06
CA GLY A 289 -2.75 2.74 35.80
C GLY A 289 -3.75 1.85 35.03
N SER A 290 -4.65 2.44 34.25
CA SER A 290 -5.68 1.70 33.52
C SER A 290 -5.10 1.07 32.26
N GLY A 291 -4.30 0.01 32.40
CA GLY A 291 -3.88 -0.82 31.26
C GLY A 291 -5.09 -1.30 30.45
N GLY A 292 -4.86 -1.69 29.18
CA GLY A 292 -5.90 -2.09 28.24
C GLY A 292 -6.09 -1.04 27.13
N THR A 293 -5.08 -0.20 26.89
CA THR A 293 -5.07 0.68 25.72
C THR A 293 -4.83 -0.15 24.46
N VAL A 294 -5.73 -0.04 23.49
CA VAL A 294 -5.69 -0.75 22.20
C VAL A 294 -5.44 0.25 21.09
N TYR A 295 -4.36 0.04 20.35
CA TYR A 295 -4.14 0.64 19.05
C TYR A 295 -4.96 -0.12 18.01
N VAL A 296 -5.67 0.60 17.17
CA VAL A 296 -6.47 0.05 16.09
C VAL A 296 -6.03 0.70 14.79
N GLY A 297 -5.35 -0.06 13.94
CA GLY A 297 -5.01 0.37 12.57
C GLY A 297 -6.06 -0.15 11.59
N GLY A 298 -6.33 0.61 10.53
CA GLY A 298 -7.28 0.22 9.50
C GLY A 298 -6.73 0.49 8.09
N ARG A 299 -7.25 -0.23 7.10
CA ARG A 299 -7.15 0.17 5.72
C ARG A 299 -8.08 1.35 5.49
N GLU A 300 -7.59 2.44 4.92
CA GLU A 300 -8.45 3.49 4.39
C GLU A 300 -8.97 3.05 3.01
N GLN A 301 -10.27 3.02 2.86
CA GLN A 301 -10.92 2.57 1.64
C GLN A 301 -11.82 3.66 1.05
N ASP A 302 -11.35 4.31 -0.01
CA ASP A 302 -12.12 5.32 -0.77
C ASP A 302 -12.50 6.60 0.00
N GLY A 303 -11.81 6.93 1.11
CA GLY A 303 -11.97 8.22 1.77
C GLY A 303 -11.31 9.36 0.98
N THR A 304 -11.78 10.59 1.20
CA THR A 304 -11.20 11.80 0.57
C THR A 304 -10.03 12.38 1.36
N ASP A 305 -9.94 12.08 2.66
CA ASP A 305 -8.72 12.34 3.42
C ASP A 305 -7.64 11.41 2.88
N LEU A 306 -6.51 12.00 2.66
CA LEU A 306 -5.45 11.31 1.97
C LEU A 306 -4.72 10.34 2.92
N GLY A 307 -4.39 9.17 2.48
CA GLY A 307 -3.75 8.09 3.20
C GLY A 307 -4.46 6.78 2.92
N ASN A 308 -3.73 5.67 2.87
CA ASN A 308 -4.34 4.34 2.75
C ASN A 308 -4.33 3.60 4.08
N ARG A 309 -3.96 4.30 5.15
CA ARG A 309 -3.96 3.77 6.51
C ARG A 309 -4.55 4.77 7.48
N ASP A 310 -5.49 4.28 8.26
CA ASP A 310 -6.09 5.00 9.36
C ASP A 310 -5.71 4.38 10.70
N HIS A 311 -5.83 5.17 11.76
CA HIS A 311 -5.73 4.64 13.11
C HIS A 311 -6.65 5.34 14.09
N ALA A 312 -7.05 4.60 15.11
CA ALA A 312 -7.71 5.08 16.32
C ALA A 312 -7.13 4.40 17.57
N VAL A 313 -7.50 4.86 18.73
CA VAL A 313 -7.08 4.29 20.01
C VAL A 313 -8.30 4.12 20.92
N SER A 314 -8.42 2.94 21.53
CA SER A 314 -9.32 2.73 22.66
C SER A 314 -8.52 2.71 23.97
N ARG A 315 -8.96 3.42 25.00
CA ARG A 315 -8.27 3.49 26.29
C ARG A 315 -8.93 2.66 27.39
N ASP A 316 -10.05 2.01 27.08
CA ASP A 316 -10.89 1.25 28.02
C ASP A 316 -11.07 -0.21 27.61
N GLY A 317 -10.07 -0.77 26.92
CA GLY A 317 -10.09 -2.17 26.52
C GLY A 317 -11.05 -2.47 25.37
N GLY A 318 -11.24 -1.56 24.43
CA GLY A 318 -12.09 -1.74 23.26
C GLY A 318 -13.55 -1.35 23.48
N GLY A 319 -13.91 -0.70 24.59
CA GLY A 319 -15.27 -0.24 24.86
C GLY A 319 -15.65 0.98 24.02
N HIS A 320 -14.75 1.96 23.92
CA HIS A 320 -14.95 3.20 23.15
C HIS A 320 -13.66 3.63 22.47
N PHE A 321 -13.77 4.31 21.32
CA PHE A 321 -12.65 5.04 20.75
C PHE A 321 -12.44 6.38 21.45
N ALA A 322 -11.19 6.72 21.76
CA ALA A 322 -10.83 7.99 22.41
C ALA A 322 -11.02 9.20 21.48
N ALA A 323 -10.96 8.97 20.18
CA ALA A 323 -11.23 9.94 19.11
C ALA A 323 -11.57 9.15 17.82
N PRO A 324 -12.22 9.80 16.84
CA PRO A 324 -12.46 9.21 15.54
C PRO A 324 -11.17 8.75 14.85
N PHE A 325 -11.29 7.82 13.91
CA PHE A 325 -10.18 7.40 13.05
C PHE A 325 -9.61 8.61 12.30
N ARG A 326 -8.30 8.57 12.10
CA ARG A 326 -7.57 9.57 11.34
C ARG A 326 -6.49 8.90 10.50
N ALA A 327 -6.19 9.47 9.34
CA ALA A 327 -5.13 9.00 8.47
C ALA A 327 -3.76 9.02 9.17
N VAL A 328 -2.91 8.05 8.84
CA VAL A 328 -1.50 8.00 9.23
C VAL A 328 -0.69 8.65 8.11
N PRO A 329 -0.18 9.88 8.29
CA PRO A 329 0.30 10.71 7.18
C PRO A 329 1.46 10.11 6.39
N ASP A 330 2.37 9.42 7.07
CA ASP A 330 3.67 9.01 6.51
C ASP A 330 3.71 7.52 6.14
N LEU A 331 2.57 6.85 6.21
CA LEU A 331 2.48 5.42 6.00
C LEU A 331 1.94 5.12 4.59
N TYR A 332 2.79 5.28 3.60
CA TYR A 332 2.46 4.97 2.20
C TYR A 332 2.31 3.47 1.99
N THR A 333 1.11 3.05 1.62
CA THR A 333 0.76 1.68 1.21
C THR A 333 -0.25 1.77 0.08
N PRO A 334 -0.43 0.76 -0.76
CA PRO A 334 -1.63 0.71 -1.61
C PRO A 334 -2.87 0.49 -0.74
N MET A 335 -4.04 0.65 -1.33
CA MET A 335 -5.31 0.36 -0.66
C MET A 335 -5.46 -1.16 -0.44
N VAL A 336 -4.96 -1.64 0.70
CA VAL A 336 -4.87 -3.06 1.06
C VAL A 336 -4.84 -3.24 2.57
N GLN A 337 -5.32 -4.38 3.06
CA GLN A 337 -5.16 -4.79 4.46
C GLN A 337 -3.66 -4.93 4.80
N GLY A 338 -3.31 -4.79 6.06
CA GLY A 338 -1.97 -5.05 6.60
C GLY A 338 -2.06 -5.15 8.12
N THR A 339 -1.11 -5.86 8.72
CA THR A 339 -1.18 -6.24 10.13
C THR A 339 -0.09 -5.60 10.97
N VAL A 340 -0.46 -5.19 12.18
CA VAL A 340 0.45 -4.71 13.22
C VAL A 340 0.70 -5.84 14.22
N LEU A 341 1.98 -6.07 14.55
CA LEU A 341 2.41 -7.07 15.54
C LEU A 341 3.41 -6.45 16.53
N PRO A 342 3.07 -6.31 17.82
CA PRO A 342 4.04 -6.00 18.87
C PRO A 342 4.99 -7.18 19.12
N LEU A 343 6.30 -6.91 19.17
CA LEU A 343 7.30 -7.90 19.57
C LEU A 343 7.65 -7.77 21.07
N PRO A 344 8.15 -8.85 21.69
CA PRO A 344 8.58 -8.83 23.09
C PRO A 344 9.71 -7.83 23.39
N SER A 345 10.51 -7.46 22.38
CA SER A 345 11.56 -6.42 22.46
C SER A 345 11.02 -5.00 22.61
N GLY A 346 9.71 -4.79 22.42
CA GLY A 346 9.09 -3.47 22.33
C GLY A 346 9.06 -2.87 20.93
N ARG A 347 9.70 -3.49 19.94
CA ARG A 347 9.57 -3.14 18.52
C ARG A 347 8.19 -3.56 18.02
N TRP A 348 7.49 -2.67 17.34
CA TRP A 348 6.25 -3.01 16.64
C TRP A 348 6.52 -3.16 15.16
N LEU A 349 5.87 -4.12 14.53
CA LEU A 349 5.98 -4.38 13.10
C LEU A 349 4.65 -4.08 12.42
N LEU A 350 4.73 -3.52 11.21
CA LEU A 350 3.62 -3.43 10.27
C LEU A 350 4.02 -4.16 8.99
N SER A 351 3.25 -5.13 8.57
CA SER A 351 3.37 -5.76 7.25
C SER A 351 2.35 -5.17 6.29
N ALA A 352 2.81 -4.65 5.17
CA ALA A 352 2.00 -4.19 4.05
C ALA A 352 2.87 -4.01 2.80
N PRO A 353 2.31 -4.08 1.57
CA PRO A 353 3.02 -3.66 0.38
C PRO A 353 3.48 -2.20 0.48
N ALA A 354 4.61 -1.88 -0.12
CA ALA A 354 5.20 -0.56 -0.06
C ALA A 354 5.02 0.28 -1.32
N ASP A 355 4.74 -0.37 -2.48
CA ASP A 355 4.39 0.37 -3.69
C ASP A 355 3.02 1.04 -3.49
N PRO A 356 2.95 2.36 -3.49
CA PRO A 356 1.71 3.04 -3.11
C PRO A 356 0.60 2.92 -4.16
N ASP A 357 0.91 2.61 -5.41
CA ASP A 357 -0.07 2.47 -6.49
C ASP A 357 -0.53 1.03 -6.71
N ARG A 358 0.33 0.08 -6.36
CA ARG A 358 0.14 -1.32 -6.70
C ARG A 358 0.35 -2.19 -5.49
N ARG A 359 -0.33 -3.30 -5.44
CA ARG A 359 -0.10 -4.34 -4.44
C ARG A 359 1.19 -5.08 -4.75
N ARG A 360 2.35 -4.42 -4.49
CA ARG A 360 3.71 -4.92 -4.74
C ARG A 360 4.65 -4.56 -3.60
N THR A 361 5.74 -5.30 -3.52
CA THR A 361 6.84 -5.06 -2.56
C THR A 361 6.36 -5.20 -1.12
N MET A 362 6.06 -6.44 -0.69
CA MET A 362 5.76 -6.72 0.72
C MET A 362 6.90 -6.23 1.59
N THR A 363 6.59 -5.36 2.54
CA THR A 363 7.59 -4.69 3.39
C THR A 363 7.18 -4.74 4.86
N ILE A 364 8.16 -5.00 5.72
CA ILE A 364 8.01 -4.86 7.17
C ILE A 364 8.54 -3.50 7.59
N ARG A 365 7.69 -2.68 8.20
CA ARG A 365 8.07 -1.40 8.80
C ARG A 365 8.01 -1.49 10.31
N SER A 366 8.89 -0.77 10.98
CA SER A 366 8.96 -0.79 12.44
C SER A 366 8.45 0.52 13.04
N SER A 367 7.89 0.40 14.23
CA SER A 367 7.60 1.49 15.15
C SER A 367 8.28 1.18 16.49
N TYR A 368 8.81 2.22 17.13
CA TYR A 368 9.50 2.12 18.43
C TYR A 368 8.80 2.94 19.53
N ASP A 369 7.63 3.46 19.21
CA ASP A 369 6.78 4.29 20.05
C ASP A 369 5.32 3.80 20.06
N GLN A 370 5.15 2.47 19.86
CA GLN A 370 3.86 1.77 19.91
C GLN A 370 2.84 2.30 18.90
N GLY A 371 3.30 2.51 17.67
CA GLY A 371 2.45 2.87 16.53
C GLY A 371 2.10 4.35 16.46
N ARG A 372 2.80 5.23 17.21
CA ARG A 372 2.65 6.69 17.04
C ARG A 372 3.35 7.19 15.80
N THR A 373 4.55 6.65 15.52
CA THR A 373 5.29 6.88 14.29
C THR A 373 5.81 5.56 13.71
N TRP A 374 6.03 5.53 12.41
CA TRP A 374 6.50 4.35 11.66
C TRP A 374 7.73 4.70 10.83
N GLU A 375 8.59 3.72 10.60
CA GLU A 375 9.65 3.84 9.60
C GLU A 375 9.05 4.20 8.24
N GLY A 376 9.70 5.11 7.52
CA GLY A 376 9.36 5.47 6.15
C GLY A 376 9.43 4.27 5.20
N VAL A 377 8.93 4.43 3.99
CA VAL A 377 8.85 3.37 2.99
C VAL A 377 10.22 2.81 2.59
N ASP A 378 11.22 3.67 2.53
CA ASP A 378 12.62 3.37 2.23
C ASP A 378 13.37 2.74 3.41
N ARG A 379 12.81 2.84 4.62
CA ARG A 379 13.41 2.36 5.86
C ARG A 379 12.90 1.01 6.30
N GLY A 380 11.78 0.58 5.77
CA GLY A 380 11.23 -0.74 5.98
C GLY A 380 12.09 -1.82 5.32
N ARG A 381 11.98 -3.06 5.83
CA ARG A 381 12.66 -4.22 5.26
C ARG A 381 11.77 -4.88 4.21
N ALA A 382 12.14 -4.82 2.95
CA ALA A 382 11.44 -5.54 1.89
C ALA A 382 11.58 -7.06 2.06
N VAL A 383 10.46 -7.76 2.04
CA VAL A 383 10.35 -9.22 2.04
C VAL A 383 10.52 -9.74 0.61
N THR A 384 9.75 -9.16 -0.31
CA THR A 384 9.82 -9.45 -1.74
C THR A 384 9.52 -8.20 -2.56
N ALA A 385 10.03 -8.12 -3.78
CA ALA A 385 9.67 -7.11 -4.77
C ALA A 385 8.49 -7.52 -5.66
N ASP A 386 8.01 -8.77 -5.53
CA ASP A 386 6.90 -9.31 -6.31
C ASP A 386 5.57 -8.62 -5.99
N TRP A 387 4.52 -8.95 -6.76
CA TRP A 387 3.15 -8.66 -6.38
C TRP A 387 2.87 -9.24 -5.00
N SER A 388 2.18 -8.48 -4.15
CA SER A 388 1.87 -8.88 -2.77
C SER A 388 0.63 -8.14 -2.29
N GLY A 389 -0.18 -8.80 -1.48
CA GLY A 389 -1.47 -8.28 -1.03
C GLY A 389 -1.63 -8.28 0.48
N TYR A 390 -2.68 -8.91 0.95
CA TYR A 390 -3.00 -9.05 2.37
C TYR A 390 -1.92 -9.82 3.12
N SER A 391 -1.76 -9.54 4.39
CA SER A 391 -0.73 -10.18 5.23
C SER A 391 -1.15 -10.27 6.68
N ASP A 392 -0.69 -11.34 7.36
CA ASP A 392 -0.81 -11.45 8.80
C ASP A 392 0.48 -11.99 9.44
N MET A 393 0.76 -11.59 10.67
CA MET A 393 1.99 -11.92 11.39
C MET A 393 1.71 -12.52 12.76
N THR A 394 2.62 -13.38 13.23
CA THR A 394 2.61 -13.89 14.59
C THR A 394 4.04 -14.09 15.13
N VAL A 395 4.20 -14.03 16.45
CA VAL A 395 5.45 -14.42 17.11
C VAL A 395 5.55 -15.94 17.13
N VAL A 396 6.60 -16.50 16.51
CA VAL A 396 6.83 -17.96 16.42
C VAL A 396 7.67 -18.47 17.58
N GLY A 397 8.51 -17.63 18.16
CA GLY A 397 9.39 -17.96 19.27
C GLY A 397 10.04 -16.67 19.81
N ARG A 398 11.04 -16.81 20.68
CA ARG A 398 11.60 -15.65 21.38
C ARG A 398 12.17 -14.57 20.44
N ALA A 399 12.69 -14.96 19.28
CA ALA A 399 13.36 -14.04 18.33
C ALA A 399 12.88 -14.23 16.89
N THR A 400 11.82 -14.99 16.65
CA THR A 400 11.35 -15.31 15.29
C THR A 400 9.91 -14.84 15.10
N THR A 401 9.67 -14.15 14.00
CA THR A 401 8.35 -13.75 13.52
C THR A 401 7.96 -14.58 12.31
N GLY A 402 6.72 -15.03 12.25
CA GLY A 402 6.09 -15.60 11.06
C GLY A 402 5.24 -14.57 10.35
N LEU A 403 5.27 -14.57 9.03
CA LEU A 403 4.47 -13.74 8.14
C LEU A 403 3.80 -14.65 7.11
N LEU A 404 2.48 -14.58 7.03
CA LEU A 404 1.68 -15.19 5.96
C LEU A 404 1.14 -14.07 5.08
N TYR A 405 1.35 -14.15 3.76
CA TYR A 405 0.95 -13.07 2.87
C TYR A 405 0.62 -13.53 1.46
N GLU A 406 -0.29 -12.81 0.81
CA GLU A 406 -0.61 -12.97 -0.62
C GLU A 406 0.58 -12.53 -1.46
N ALA A 407 0.95 -13.32 -2.48
CA ALA A 407 2.10 -13.06 -3.33
C ALA A 407 1.94 -13.64 -4.75
N GLY A 408 2.79 -13.19 -5.66
CA GLY A 408 2.90 -13.77 -7.00
C GLY A 408 3.79 -12.98 -7.94
N ARG A 409 4.21 -13.62 -9.03
CA ARG A 409 5.02 -12.96 -10.04
C ARG A 409 4.18 -12.12 -11.00
N ALA A 410 2.95 -12.53 -11.28
CA ALA A 410 2.04 -11.86 -12.21
C ALA A 410 0.92 -11.10 -11.48
N ASP A 411 0.39 -11.65 -10.38
CA ASP A 411 -0.68 -11.07 -9.58
C ASP A 411 -0.48 -11.41 -8.09
N ALA A 412 -0.91 -10.54 -7.19
CA ALA A 412 -0.83 -10.77 -5.75
C ALA A 412 -1.67 -11.97 -5.27
N ARG A 413 -2.53 -12.52 -6.11
CA ARG A 413 -3.44 -13.64 -5.81
C ARG A 413 -2.95 -14.98 -6.36
N ASP A 414 -1.73 -15.04 -6.93
CA ASP A 414 -1.19 -16.27 -7.53
C ASP A 414 -0.92 -17.35 -6.49
N GLU A 415 -0.51 -16.95 -5.29
CA GLU A 415 -0.14 -17.86 -4.19
C GLU A 415 -0.13 -17.13 -2.86
N MET A 416 -0.06 -17.89 -1.76
CA MET A 416 0.26 -17.31 -0.46
C MET A 416 1.59 -17.90 0.04
N ARG A 417 2.48 -17.02 0.50
CA ARG A 417 3.78 -17.39 1.04
C ARG A 417 3.80 -17.27 2.56
N PHE A 418 4.52 -18.18 3.17
CA PHE A 418 4.91 -18.08 4.57
C PHE A 418 6.39 -17.77 4.65
N ALA A 419 6.71 -16.66 5.31
CA ALA A 419 8.07 -16.28 5.64
C ALA A 419 8.28 -16.34 7.16
N ARG A 420 9.50 -16.64 7.58
CA ARG A 420 9.96 -16.52 8.96
C ARG A 420 11.26 -15.74 9.01
N PHE A 421 11.36 -14.83 9.96
CA PHE A 421 12.53 -13.95 10.07
C PHE A 421 12.82 -13.56 11.52
N THR A 422 14.05 -13.17 11.76
CA THR A 422 14.52 -12.67 13.06
C THR A 422 14.52 -11.13 13.09
N GLU A 423 14.61 -10.55 14.30
CA GLU A 423 14.78 -9.10 14.42
C GLU A 423 16.12 -8.63 13.83
N ASP A 424 17.18 -9.45 13.90
CA ASP A 424 18.46 -9.13 13.28
C ASP A 424 18.34 -9.00 11.76
N TRP A 425 17.51 -9.81 11.13
CA TRP A 425 17.22 -9.69 9.69
C TRP A 425 16.55 -8.36 9.36
N LEU A 426 15.69 -7.84 10.22
CA LEU A 426 15.06 -6.52 10.04
C LEU A 426 16.11 -5.39 10.10
N GLY A 427 17.24 -5.65 10.74
CA GLY A 427 18.32 -4.70 10.91
C GLY A 427 18.13 -3.74 12.09
N PRO A 428 19.08 -2.82 12.28
CA PRO A 428 19.09 -1.90 13.41
C PRO A 428 17.90 -0.94 13.37
N ARG A 429 17.62 -0.34 14.53
CA ARG A 429 16.66 0.76 14.63
C ARG A 429 17.07 1.86 13.68
N ARG A 430 16.20 2.16 12.73
CA ARG A 430 16.34 3.29 11.82
C ARG A 430 15.40 4.38 12.31
N GLY A 431 15.95 5.53 12.67
CA GLY A 431 15.14 6.70 13.00
C GLY A 431 14.32 7.19 11.80
N PRO A 432 13.51 8.22 11.97
CA PRO A 432 12.96 8.94 10.84
C PRO A 432 14.11 9.35 9.92
N GLY A 433 13.90 9.28 8.61
CA GLY A 433 14.90 9.71 7.63
C GLY A 433 15.24 11.19 7.77
N PRO A 434 16.27 11.67 7.09
CA PRO A 434 16.53 13.08 6.99
C PRO A 434 15.30 13.77 6.39
N THR A 435 15.01 14.98 6.87
CA THR A 435 13.92 15.80 6.38
C THR A 435 14.45 17.15 5.92
N THR A 436 13.80 17.74 4.92
CA THR A 436 13.98 19.13 4.55
C THR A 436 12.78 19.95 5.03
N PRO A 437 12.97 21.19 5.51
CA PRO A 437 11.85 22.01 5.98
C PRO A 437 10.85 22.30 4.86
N ASP A 438 9.55 22.24 5.19
CA ASP A 438 8.48 22.80 4.38
C ASP A 438 7.94 24.06 5.09
N HIS A 439 8.10 25.21 4.47
CA HIS A 439 7.76 26.50 5.06
C HIS A 439 6.30 26.92 4.79
N ALA A 440 5.48 26.06 4.17
CA ALA A 440 4.06 26.35 4.01
C ALA A 440 3.31 26.30 5.37
N PRO A 441 2.24 27.08 5.56
CA PRO A 441 1.50 27.13 6.81
C PRO A 441 1.01 25.74 7.28
N GLY A 442 1.32 25.37 8.53
CA GLY A 442 0.92 24.08 9.12
C GLY A 442 1.62 22.86 8.54
N ALA A 443 2.67 23.07 7.75
CA ALA A 443 3.43 21.99 7.13
C ALA A 443 4.32 21.25 8.13
N ARG A 444 4.62 19.99 7.79
CA ARG A 444 5.73 19.21 8.35
C ARG A 444 6.81 19.11 7.26
N GLY A 445 8.06 18.92 7.67
CA GLY A 445 9.15 18.72 6.73
C GLY A 445 8.92 17.54 5.79
N ALA A 446 9.52 17.60 4.61
CA ALA A 446 9.51 16.52 3.64
C ALA A 446 10.65 15.52 3.91
N TYR A 447 10.42 14.23 3.65
CA TYR A 447 11.42 13.18 3.81
C TYR A 447 12.37 13.17 2.63
N VAL A 448 13.68 13.13 2.92
CA VAL A 448 14.74 12.94 1.93
C VAL A 448 15.11 11.47 1.88
N LEU A 449 14.98 10.83 0.73
CA LEU A 449 15.07 9.39 0.51
C LEU A 449 16.22 9.06 -0.46
N GLY A 450 16.64 7.79 -0.45
CA GLY A 450 17.66 7.25 -1.33
C GLY A 450 19.06 7.61 -0.91
N GLY A 451 19.35 8.85 -0.75
CA GLY A 451 20.65 9.39 -0.45
C GLY A 451 20.86 10.78 -1.05
N ALA A 452 19.74 11.39 -1.47
CA ALA A 452 19.76 12.76 -2.03
C ALA A 452 20.51 13.69 -1.07
N ARG A 453 21.44 14.45 -1.62
CA ARG A 453 22.44 15.19 -0.83
C ARG A 453 22.37 16.69 -1.04
N PRO A 454 22.65 17.48 -0.01
CA PRO A 454 22.77 18.93 -0.13
C PRO A 454 23.89 19.33 -1.10
N VAL A 455 23.60 20.34 -1.92
CA VAL A 455 24.54 20.98 -2.84
C VAL A 455 24.27 22.49 -2.89
N GLY A 456 25.14 23.26 -3.54
CA GLY A 456 24.89 24.68 -3.80
C GLY A 456 23.73 24.84 -4.79
N GLY A 457 22.72 25.63 -4.39
CA GLY A 457 21.51 25.88 -5.14
C GLY A 457 21.58 27.08 -6.09
N ARG A 458 20.46 27.37 -6.73
CA ARG A 458 20.23 28.63 -7.43
C ARG A 458 20.10 29.76 -6.42
N PHE A 459 19.47 29.47 -5.27
CA PHE A 459 19.29 30.37 -4.15
C PHE A 459 19.61 29.63 -2.85
N GLY A 460 20.80 29.82 -2.30
CA GLY A 460 21.21 29.11 -1.08
C GLY A 460 21.58 27.67 -1.34
N GLY A 461 20.83 26.74 -0.78
CA GLY A 461 21.01 25.29 -0.94
C GLY A 461 20.13 24.69 -2.02
N ALA A 462 20.39 23.43 -2.36
CA ALA A 462 19.59 22.57 -3.23
C ALA A 462 19.79 21.11 -2.87
N LEU A 463 19.02 20.22 -3.45
CA LEU A 463 19.22 18.77 -3.36
C LEU A 463 19.65 18.19 -4.69
N ALA A 464 20.73 17.38 -4.67
CA ALA A 464 21.17 16.58 -5.80
C ALA A 464 20.60 15.16 -5.73
N PHE A 465 20.17 14.66 -6.89
CA PHE A 465 19.55 13.35 -7.10
C PHE A 465 20.43 12.55 -8.09
N ASP A 466 20.68 11.28 -7.80
CA ASP A 466 21.63 10.44 -8.55
C ASP A 466 21.02 9.65 -9.71
N GLY A 467 19.69 9.65 -9.84
CA GLY A 467 18.95 8.93 -10.89
C GLY A 467 18.67 7.46 -10.57
N VAL A 468 18.98 6.99 -9.36
CA VAL A 468 18.84 5.58 -8.96
C VAL A 468 17.64 5.36 -8.03
N ASP A 469 17.64 6.00 -6.86
CA ASP A 469 16.60 5.84 -5.83
C ASP A 469 16.34 7.11 -5.01
N ASP A 470 17.03 8.19 -5.32
CA ASP A 470 16.87 9.48 -4.66
C ASP A 470 15.49 10.08 -4.90
N ALA A 471 14.88 10.59 -3.83
CA ALA A 471 13.59 11.28 -3.87
C ALA A 471 13.39 12.21 -2.68
N VAL A 472 12.50 13.19 -2.84
CA VAL A 472 11.86 13.88 -1.71
C VAL A 472 10.38 13.55 -1.72
N ARG A 473 9.84 13.12 -0.57
CA ARG A 473 8.41 12.83 -0.41
C ARG A 473 7.81 13.65 0.70
N LEU A 474 6.65 14.22 0.43
CA LEU A 474 5.94 14.99 1.43
C LEU A 474 4.88 14.13 2.10
N PRO A 475 4.82 14.25 3.45
CA PRO A 475 3.68 13.75 4.19
C PRO A 475 2.39 14.36 3.69
N HIS A 476 1.36 13.55 3.82
CA HIS A 476 0.01 13.88 3.43
C HIS A 476 -0.59 14.95 4.35
N ARG A 477 -1.23 15.94 3.81
CA ARG A 477 -2.01 16.95 4.54
C ARG A 477 -3.18 17.49 3.71
N ALA A 478 -4.24 17.87 4.37
CA ALA A 478 -5.48 18.32 3.74
C ALA A 478 -5.32 19.56 2.81
N SER A 479 -4.23 20.31 2.95
CA SER A 479 -3.95 21.48 2.10
C SER A 479 -3.31 21.13 0.76
N LEU A 480 -2.71 19.95 0.58
CA LEU A 480 -1.98 19.58 -0.64
C LEU A 480 -2.88 19.29 -1.86
N PRO A 481 -4.11 18.70 -1.73
CA PRO A 481 -4.95 18.46 -2.89
C PRO A 481 -5.29 19.75 -3.62
N LEU A 482 -5.01 19.80 -4.92
CA LEU A 482 -5.32 20.95 -5.77
C LEU A 482 -6.78 20.97 -6.23
N GLY A 483 -7.45 19.82 -6.20
CA GLY A 483 -8.86 19.74 -6.59
C GLY A 483 -9.07 19.94 -8.08
N ASP A 484 -10.13 20.67 -8.41
CA ASP A 484 -10.54 21.05 -9.76
C ASP A 484 -10.31 22.55 -10.04
N GLY A 485 -9.74 23.29 -9.07
CA GLY A 485 -9.48 24.73 -9.18
C GLY A 485 -8.16 25.06 -9.90
N ASP A 486 -7.91 26.37 -9.98
CA ASP A 486 -6.65 26.92 -10.47
C ASP A 486 -5.50 26.57 -9.54
N PHE A 487 -4.32 26.43 -10.13
CA PHE A 487 -3.10 26.20 -9.38
C PHE A 487 -1.85 26.68 -10.12
N THR A 488 -0.76 26.82 -9.38
CA THR A 488 0.59 27.00 -9.89
C THR A 488 1.54 26.08 -9.15
N ALA A 489 2.38 25.36 -9.90
CA ALA A 489 3.49 24.57 -9.37
C ALA A 489 4.78 25.02 -10.05
N SER A 490 5.79 25.44 -9.28
CA SER A 490 7.04 25.97 -9.83
C SER A 490 8.25 25.40 -9.08
N LEU A 491 9.39 25.35 -9.77
CA LEU A 491 10.68 24.91 -9.22
C LEU A 491 11.84 25.40 -10.10
N TRP A 492 13.03 25.40 -9.51
CA TRP A 492 14.28 25.44 -10.24
C TRP A 492 14.87 24.06 -10.37
N PHE A 493 15.46 23.74 -11.52
CA PHE A 493 16.14 22.49 -11.76
C PHE A 493 17.43 22.67 -12.55
N ARG A 494 18.36 21.76 -12.37
CA ARG A 494 19.61 21.68 -13.14
C ARG A 494 19.87 20.21 -13.44
N SER A 495 20.13 19.86 -14.71
CA SER A 495 20.39 18.46 -15.11
C SER A 495 21.33 18.38 -16.30
N THR A 496 22.11 17.31 -16.36
CA THR A 496 22.95 16.93 -17.52
C THR A 496 22.50 15.60 -18.11
N ALA A 497 21.34 15.09 -17.71
CA ALA A 497 20.80 13.84 -18.23
C ALA A 497 20.60 13.94 -19.74
N THR A 498 20.98 12.88 -20.47
CA THR A 498 20.85 12.81 -21.93
C THR A 498 19.69 11.90 -22.39
N ARG A 499 19.12 11.13 -21.49
CA ARG A 499 18.06 10.15 -21.77
C ARG A 499 17.19 9.89 -20.55
N GLY A 500 16.10 9.14 -20.77
CA GLY A 500 15.16 8.77 -19.70
C GLY A 500 14.18 9.91 -19.36
N GLU A 501 13.11 9.56 -18.70
CA GLU A 501 12.19 10.52 -18.08
C GLU A 501 12.81 11.04 -16.79
N GLN A 502 12.88 12.35 -16.62
CA GLN A 502 13.45 13.04 -15.48
C GLN A 502 12.31 13.67 -14.66
N PRO A 503 11.72 12.98 -13.66
CA PRO A 503 10.65 13.54 -12.84
C PRO A 503 11.19 14.73 -12.01
N LEU A 504 10.59 15.90 -12.14
CA LEU A 504 10.91 17.07 -11.34
C LEU A 504 9.96 17.17 -10.15
N LEU A 505 8.66 17.22 -10.44
CA LEU A 505 7.58 17.25 -9.45
C LEU A 505 6.45 16.35 -9.91
N TRP A 506 5.89 15.58 -8.96
CA TRP A 506 4.75 14.72 -9.21
C TRP A 506 3.77 14.75 -8.05
N MET A 507 2.52 15.10 -8.32
CA MET A 507 1.42 15.09 -7.36
C MET A 507 0.33 14.14 -7.85
N GLY A 508 -0.16 13.25 -6.99
CA GLY A 508 -1.20 12.28 -7.34
C GLY A 508 -0.66 10.96 -7.89
N GLY A 509 -1.44 10.30 -8.74
CA GLY A 509 -1.15 8.96 -9.24
C GLY A 509 -0.30 8.89 -10.50
N VAL A 510 -0.32 7.73 -11.17
CA VAL A 510 0.33 7.48 -12.45
C VAL A 510 -0.66 6.89 -13.46
N GLY A 511 -0.29 6.91 -14.74
CA GLY A 511 -1.16 6.42 -15.80
C GLY A 511 -2.41 7.27 -15.96
N GLY A 512 -3.59 6.67 -15.93
CA GLY A 512 -4.88 7.36 -16.04
C GLY A 512 -5.43 7.91 -14.72
N ALA A 513 -4.70 7.81 -13.61
CA ALA A 513 -5.13 8.37 -12.32
C ALA A 513 -4.99 9.90 -12.30
N PRO A 514 -5.80 10.63 -11.49
CA PRO A 514 -5.63 12.06 -11.29
C PRO A 514 -4.22 12.39 -10.86
N GLN A 515 -3.60 13.38 -11.53
CA GLN A 515 -2.22 13.77 -11.29
C GLN A 515 -1.89 15.14 -11.82
N VAL A 516 -0.83 15.74 -11.25
CA VAL A 516 -0.07 16.86 -11.81
C VAL A 516 1.38 16.44 -11.89
N ALA A 517 2.01 16.55 -13.04
CA ALA A 517 3.38 16.15 -13.26
C ALA A 517 4.16 17.18 -14.06
N LEU A 518 5.38 17.47 -13.60
CA LEU A 518 6.38 18.27 -14.29
C LEU A 518 7.63 17.40 -14.44
N ARG A 519 8.11 17.23 -15.69
CA ARG A 519 9.23 16.34 -15.97
C ARG A 519 10.08 16.81 -17.15
N GLY A 520 11.36 16.47 -17.12
CA GLY A 520 12.27 16.61 -18.23
C GLY A 520 12.23 15.36 -19.14
N GLU A 521 12.36 15.59 -20.44
CA GLU A 521 12.49 14.54 -21.46
C GLU A 521 13.72 14.87 -22.34
N PRO A 522 14.96 14.57 -21.84
CA PRO A 522 16.22 14.97 -22.49
C PRO A 522 16.35 14.48 -23.93
N GLY A 523 16.00 13.22 -24.19
CA GLY A 523 16.03 12.65 -25.55
C GLY A 523 15.13 13.35 -26.56
N ALA A 524 14.07 14.03 -26.07
CA ALA A 524 13.17 14.85 -26.87
C ALA A 524 13.47 16.36 -26.77
N ARG A 525 14.50 16.74 -26.00
CA ARG A 525 14.92 18.12 -25.74
C ARG A 525 13.74 19.01 -25.31
N ARG A 526 13.05 18.61 -24.26
CA ARG A 526 11.88 19.36 -23.78
C ARG A 526 11.60 19.17 -22.31
N ILE A 527 10.85 20.12 -21.73
CA ILE A 527 10.15 19.98 -20.47
C ILE A 527 8.67 19.72 -20.78
N THR A 528 8.05 18.84 -20.01
CA THR A 528 6.65 18.44 -20.18
C THR A 528 5.89 18.68 -18.88
N GLY A 529 4.82 19.46 -18.96
CA GLY A 529 3.78 19.59 -17.95
C GLY A 529 2.57 18.73 -18.32
N GLN A 530 2.01 18.03 -17.37
CA GLN A 530 0.86 17.14 -17.59
C GLN A 530 -0.09 17.20 -16.42
N ILE A 531 -1.39 17.28 -16.72
CA ILE A 531 -2.44 17.00 -15.74
C ILE A 531 -3.35 15.89 -16.24
N THR A 532 -3.88 15.10 -15.31
CA THR A 532 -4.98 14.17 -15.58
C THR A 532 -6.11 14.49 -14.63
N GLY A 533 -7.28 14.81 -15.16
CA GLY A 533 -8.48 15.18 -14.42
C GLY A 533 -9.57 14.10 -14.52
N ILE A 534 -10.40 14.00 -13.48
CA ILE A 534 -11.58 13.12 -13.42
C ILE A 534 -12.76 13.94 -12.92
N VAL A 535 -13.90 13.83 -13.61
CA VAL A 535 -15.19 14.37 -13.16
C VAL A 535 -16.02 13.24 -12.55
N GLY A 536 -16.26 13.29 -11.26
CA GLY A 536 -17.00 12.26 -10.53
C GLY A 536 -16.40 10.85 -10.71
N ARG A 537 -17.19 9.92 -11.22
CA ARG A 537 -16.76 8.54 -11.56
C ARG A 537 -16.55 8.35 -13.08
N GLY A 538 -16.46 9.43 -13.82
CA GLY A 538 -16.27 9.39 -15.27
C GLY A 538 -14.86 8.96 -15.70
N PRO A 539 -14.62 8.86 -17.01
CA PRO A 539 -13.29 8.57 -17.53
C PRO A 539 -12.31 9.72 -17.26
N SER A 540 -11.06 9.37 -17.03
CA SER A 540 -9.98 10.37 -16.91
C SER A 540 -9.69 11.03 -18.25
N ARG A 541 -9.31 12.31 -18.21
CA ARG A 541 -8.85 13.10 -19.37
C ARG A 541 -7.48 13.69 -19.04
N THR A 542 -6.62 13.80 -20.04
CA THR A 542 -5.24 14.27 -19.85
C THR A 542 -4.96 15.45 -20.78
N ALA A 543 -4.46 16.55 -20.20
CA ALA A 543 -3.83 17.63 -20.93
C ALA A 543 -2.31 17.54 -20.78
N THR A 544 -1.57 17.79 -21.86
CA THR A 544 -0.11 17.73 -21.87
C THR A 544 0.44 18.91 -22.64
N VAL A 545 1.19 19.77 -21.97
CA VAL A 545 1.89 20.93 -22.53
C VAL A 545 3.39 20.66 -22.57
N ARG A 546 4.09 21.18 -23.59
CA ARG A 546 5.52 20.90 -23.83
C ARG A 546 6.25 22.18 -24.22
N ALA A 547 7.35 22.47 -23.53
CA ALA A 547 8.31 23.49 -23.89
C ALA A 547 9.55 22.83 -24.49
N THR A 548 9.87 23.14 -25.75
CA THR A 548 11.03 22.59 -26.46
C THR A 548 12.24 23.50 -26.27
N GLY A 549 13.37 22.92 -25.87
CA GLY A 549 14.61 23.65 -25.60
C GLY A 549 15.73 22.75 -25.06
N ALA A 550 16.91 23.30 -24.90
CA ALA A 550 18.09 22.58 -24.39
C ALA A 550 18.21 22.72 -22.87
N TYR A 551 17.21 22.28 -22.13
CA TYR A 551 17.10 22.44 -20.68
C TYR A 551 17.86 21.41 -19.84
N HIS A 552 18.68 20.57 -20.46
CA HIS A 552 19.52 19.56 -19.78
C HIS A 552 21.00 19.84 -20.08
N ASP A 553 21.41 21.10 -20.01
CA ASP A 553 22.74 21.63 -20.34
C ASP A 553 23.64 21.88 -19.14
N GLY A 554 23.15 21.54 -17.93
CA GLY A 554 23.88 21.75 -16.69
C GLY A 554 23.72 23.15 -16.09
N GLN A 555 22.86 23.99 -16.67
CA GLN A 555 22.51 25.29 -16.12
C GLN A 555 21.21 25.19 -15.30
N TRP A 556 20.98 26.19 -14.45
CA TRP A 556 19.74 26.33 -13.71
C TRP A 556 18.64 26.89 -14.60
N HIS A 557 17.51 26.19 -14.67
CA HIS A 557 16.29 26.55 -15.37
C HIS A 557 15.11 26.66 -14.42
N HIS A 558 14.25 27.65 -14.64
CA HIS A 558 12.99 27.77 -13.92
C HIS A 558 11.85 27.15 -14.74
N ALA A 559 11.03 26.33 -14.11
CA ALA A 559 9.84 25.77 -14.72
C ALA A 559 8.61 26.00 -13.84
N ALA A 560 7.52 26.50 -14.42
CA ALA A 560 6.25 26.71 -13.77
C ALA A 560 5.10 26.10 -14.60
N LEU A 561 4.24 25.31 -13.97
CA LEU A 561 3.03 24.76 -14.55
C LEU A 561 1.82 25.43 -13.90
N ARG A 562 1.02 26.13 -14.69
CA ARG A 562 -0.14 26.92 -14.25
C ARG A 562 -1.41 26.40 -14.91
N ARG A 563 -2.46 26.22 -14.11
CA ARG A 563 -3.83 25.99 -14.58
C ARG A 563 -4.66 27.20 -14.26
N ALA A 564 -5.20 27.85 -15.29
CA ALA A 564 -6.06 29.03 -15.18
C ALA A 564 -6.88 29.23 -16.44
N ASP A 565 -8.08 29.82 -16.33
CA ASP A 565 -8.90 30.30 -17.45
C ASP A 565 -9.13 29.22 -18.55
N GLY A 566 -9.25 27.94 -18.18
CA GLY A 566 -9.43 26.88 -19.13
C GLY A 566 -8.18 26.47 -19.90
N LEU A 567 -7.01 26.93 -19.47
CA LEU A 567 -5.70 26.64 -20.07
C LEU A 567 -4.78 25.95 -19.05
N LEU A 568 -3.93 25.08 -19.58
CA LEU A 568 -2.74 24.56 -18.93
C LEU A 568 -1.52 25.20 -19.57
N THR A 569 -0.82 26.06 -18.85
CA THR A 569 0.35 26.80 -19.30
C THR A 569 1.62 26.29 -18.65
N LEU A 570 2.64 26.03 -19.43
CA LEU A 570 4.01 25.73 -18.99
C LEU A 570 4.91 26.91 -19.37
N THR A 571 5.51 27.52 -18.36
CA THR A 571 6.52 28.58 -18.51
C THR A 571 7.88 27.97 -18.18
N VAL A 572 8.85 28.05 -19.10
CA VAL A 572 10.24 27.69 -18.84
C VAL A 572 11.14 28.87 -19.19
N ASP A 573 11.90 29.37 -18.22
CA ASP A 573 12.77 30.53 -18.34
C ASP A 573 12.04 31.78 -18.92
N GLY A 574 10.80 31.98 -18.51
CA GLY A 574 9.95 33.09 -18.97
C GLY A 574 9.27 32.88 -20.34
N VAL A 575 9.51 31.73 -21.00
CA VAL A 575 8.84 31.42 -22.28
C VAL A 575 7.62 30.51 -22.01
N GLU A 576 6.46 30.99 -22.43
CA GLU A 576 5.18 30.30 -22.22
C GLU A 576 4.73 29.46 -23.39
N THR A 577 4.14 28.33 -23.06
CA THR A 577 3.40 27.46 -23.98
C THR A 577 2.12 27.01 -23.30
N SER A 578 0.97 27.08 -23.99
CA SER A 578 -0.33 26.76 -23.44
C SER A 578 -1.07 25.73 -24.30
N VAL A 579 -1.91 24.92 -23.65
CA VAL A 579 -2.87 24.02 -24.28
C VAL A 579 -4.21 24.12 -23.53
N PRO A 580 -5.34 23.72 -24.15
CA PRO A 580 -6.60 23.60 -23.42
C PRO A 580 -6.47 22.70 -22.21
N ASP A 581 -7.07 23.11 -21.10
CA ASP A 581 -7.18 22.33 -19.86
C ASP A 581 -8.15 21.15 -20.00
N VAL A 582 -8.19 20.29 -18.99
CA VAL A 582 -9.17 19.19 -18.84
C VAL A 582 -9.98 19.39 -17.56
N PRO A 583 -11.31 19.16 -17.63
CA PRO A 583 -12.18 19.33 -16.46
C PRO A 583 -11.94 18.31 -15.38
N GLY A 584 -12.33 18.66 -14.16
CA GLY A 584 -12.39 17.78 -13.01
C GLY A 584 -11.17 17.85 -12.11
N THR A 585 -11.24 17.06 -11.04
CA THR A 585 -10.18 17.05 -10.03
C THR A 585 -8.90 16.41 -10.56
N VAL A 586 -7.78 17.09 -10.37
CA VAL A 586 -6.43 16.55 -10.62
C VAL A 586 -5.84 15.89 -9.38
N SER A 587 -6.57 15.89 -8.27
CA SER A 587 -6.17 15.28 -7.01
C SER A 587 -6.76 13.89 -6.87
N ARG A 588 -5.92 12.97 -6.45
CA ARG A 588 -6.34 11.63 -6.09
C ARG A 588 -6.83 11.62 -4.65
N THR A 589 -7.89 10.88 -4.37
CA THR A 589 -8.46 10.72 -3.03
C THR A 589 -7.62 9.81 -2.13
N SER A 590 -6.61 9.12 -2.66
CA SER A 590 -5.73 8.24 -1.88
C SER A 590 -4.26 8.62 -2.01
N THR A 591 -3.62 8.69 -0.94
CA THR A 591 -2.22 8.48 -0.50
C THR A 591 -1.07 9.14 -1.20
N PHE A 592 -1.19 9.76 -2.35
CA PHE A 592 -0.01 10.33 -2.93
C PHE A 592 0.11 11.79 -2.51
N GLY A 593 1.08 12.01 -1.65
CA GLY A 593 1.63 13.30 -1.42
C GLY A 593 2.34 13.83 -2.67
N VAL A 594 3.32 14.66 -2.47
CA VAL A 594 4.19 15.19 -3.52
C VAL A 594 5.47 14.37 -3.56
N HIS A 595 5.91 14.03 -4.74
CA HIS A 595 7.19 13.40 -5.01
C HIS A 595 8.05 14.36 -5.81
N LEU A 596 9.28 14.61 -5.37
CA LEU A 596 10.31 15.31 -6.13
C LEU A 596 11.39 14.32 -6.50
N GLY A 597 11.92 14.45 -7.71
CA GLY A 597 12.99 13.59 -8.21
C GLY A 597 12.56 12.16 -8.51
N GLN A 598 11.31 11.77 -8.29
CA GLN A 598 10.82 10.40 -8.47
C GLN A 598 9.41 10.37 -9.02
N LYS A 599 9.16 9.45 -9.94
CA LYS A 599 7.81 9.06 -10.33
C LYS A 599 7.23 8.10 -9.27
N PRO A 600 5.94 8.21 -8.87
CA PRO A 600 5.38 7.39 -7.80
C PRO A 600 5.49 5.87 -7.97
N ASP A 601 5.58 5.37 -9.20
CA ASP A 601 5.77 3.94 -9.49
C ASP A 601 7.23 3.48 -9.37
N SER A 602 8.13 4.35 -8.92
CA SER A 602 9.58 4.11 -8.74
C SER A 602 10.29 3.61 -10.00
N ARG A 603 9.78 3.95 -11.20
CA ARG A 603 10.39 3.54 -12.48
C ARG A 603 11.29 4.59 -13.10
N SER A 604 11.18 5.82 -12.66
CA SER A 604 11.98 6.92 -13.16
C SER A 604 12.43 7.78 -11.97
N HIS A 605 13.71 8.12 -11.98
CA HIS A 605 14.37 8.98 -10.98
C HIS A 605 15.13 10.09 -11.69
N LEU A 606 15.26 11.23 -11.03
CA LEU A 606 15.96 12.40 -11.54
C LEU A 606 17.48 12.21 -11.40
N THR A 607 18.21 12.51 -12.47
CA THR A 607 19.65 12.80 -12.42
C THR A 607 19.83 14.31 -12.56
N GLY A 608 20.10 14.99 -11.44
CA GLY A 608 20.19 16.46 -11.42
C GLY A 608 19.86 17.04 -10.06
N ASP A 609 19.68 18.35 -10.02
CA ASP A 609 19.42 19.08 -8.80
C ASP A 609 18.08 19.80 -8.85
N LEU A 610 17.44 19.95 -7.68
CA LEU A 610 16.19 20.73 -7.52
C LEU A 610 16.39 21.79 -6.43
N ASP A 611 15.71 22.93 -6.63
CA ASP A 611 15.71 24.04 -5.72
C ASP A 611 14.37 24.79 -5.76
N GLU A 612 13.99 25.45 -4.68
CA GLU A 612 12.85 26.36 -4.56
C GLU A 612 11.51 25.79 -5.11
N VAL A 613 11.11 24.64 -4.62
CA VAL A 613 9.85 24.01 -5.06
C VAL A 613 8.66 24.63 -4.35
N ARG A 614 7.68 25.12 -5.12
CA ARG A 614 6.48 25.82 -4.62
C ARG A 614 5.21 25.34 -5.29
N VAL A 615 4.13 25.28 -4.54
CA VAL A 615 2.79 24.98 -5.07
C VAL A 615 1.76 25.92 -4.43
N TYR A 616 0.88 26.46 -5.27
CA TYR A 616 -0.20 27.37 -4.88
C TYR A 616 -1.54 26.83 -5.40
N ARG A 617 -2.63 27.06 -4.64
CA ARG A 617 -4.00 26.76 -5.07
C ARG A 617 -4.65 27.96 -5.76
N ARG A 618 -3.90 28.68 -6.54
CA ARG A 618 -4.31 29.76 -7.43
C ARG A 618 -3.33 29.89 -8.59
N ALA A 619 -3.76 30.57 -9.64
CA ALA A 619 -2.86 31.00 -10.67
C ALA A 619 -2.00 32.18 -10.15
N LEU A 620 -0.68 32.08 -10.31
CA LEU A 620 0.23 33.21 -10.13
C LEU A 620 0.26 34.02 -11.40
N SER A 621 0.37 35.38 -11.27
CA SER A 621 0.67 36.24 -12.38
C SER A 621 2.12 36.08 -12.85
N ASP A 622 2.43 36.59 -14.04
CA ASP A 622 3.78 36.52 -14.58
C ASP A 622 4.77 37.34 -13.74
N ASP A 623 4.32 38.45 -13.18
CA ASP A 623 5.10 39.26 -12.23
C ASP A 623 5.42 38.48 -10.96
N GLU A 624 4.47 37.70 -10.43
CA GLU A 624 4.69 36.84 -9.25
C GLU A 624 5.63 35.67 -9.57
N LEU A 625 5.60 35.12 -10.78
CA LEU A 625 6.54 34.09 -11.23
C LEU A 625 7.96 34.64 -11.43
N GLY A 626 8.09 35.90 -11.78
CA GLY A 626 9.37 36.59 -12.02
C GLY A 626 10.03 37.16 -10.77
N VAL A 627 9.34 37.17 -9.60
CA VAL A 627 9.92 37.69 -8.35
C VAL A 627 10.95 36.70 -7.81
N PRO A 628 12.17 37.18 -7.46
CA PRO A 628 13.14 36.33 -6.80
C PRO A 628 12.55 35.69 -5.53
N GLU A 629 12.71 34.40 -5.39
CA GLU A 629 12.05 33.53 -4.44
C GLU A 629 12.30 33.84 -2.95
N ARG A 630 13.05 34.88 -2.65
CA ARG A 630 13.38 35.33 -1.29
C ARG A 630 12.43 36.35 -0.66
N THR A 631 11.45 36.84 -1.38
CA THR A 631 10.50 37.78 -0.78
C THR A 631 9.36 37.05 -0.10
N ASP A 632 9.32 37.09 1.21
CA ASP A 632 8.26 36.49 2.05
C ASP A 632 6.84 37.00 1.75
N ALA A 633 6.69 38.08 1.01
CA ALA A 633 5.43 38.75 0.75
C ALA A 633 4.51 37.96 -0.22
N ALA A 634 5.05 37.16 -1.13
CA ALA A 634 4.27 36.38 -2.11
C ALA A 634 3.97 34.93 -1.67
N THR A 635 4.40 34.52 -0.49
CA THR A 635 4.46 33.10 -0.11
C THR A 635 3.47 32.68 0.98
N GLY A 636 2.71 33.59 1.55
CA GLY A 636 1.81 33.32 2.68
C GLY A 636 0.64 32.38 2.37
N ASP A 637 0.35 32.13 1.09
CA ASP A 637 -0.72 31.25 0.60
C ASP A 637 -0.22 29.99 -0.13
N ALA A 638 1.09 29.77 -0.16
CA ALA A 638 1.65 28.53 -0.70
C ALA A 638 1.17 27.31 0.10
N VAL A 639 0.72 26.28 -0.60
CA VAL A 639 0.38 24.99 0.01
C VAL A 639 1.58 24.05 0.11
N LEU A 640 2.67 24.37 -0.57
CA LEU A 640 3.98 23.74 -0.49
C LEU A 640 5.07 24.82 -0.70
N ARG A 641 6.09 24.81 0.15
CA ARG A 641 7.28 25.64 0.02
C ARG A 641 8.51 24.91 0.55
N LEU A 642 9.27 24.33 -0.36
CA LEU A 642 10.52 23.64 -0.07
C LEU A 642 11.69 24.42 -0.70
N PRO A 643 12.41 25.22 0.08
CA PRO A 643 13.63 25.87 -0.41
C PRO A 643 14.76 24.86 -0.66
N LEU A 644 14.65 23.66 -0.11
CA LEU A 644 15.67 22.59 -0.15
C LEU A 644 17.02 23.01 0.44
N ASP A 645 17.02 24.05 1.28
CA ASP A 645 18.15 24.46 2.09
C ASP A 645 18.35 23.46 3.24
N PHE A 646 19.58 23.03 3.42
CA PHE A 646 20.01 22.30 4.61
C PHE A 646 20.87 23.22 5.47
N ALA A 647 20.50 23.35 6.74
CA ALA A 647 21.28 24.12 7.72
C ALA A 647 22.57 23.40 8.10
#